data_b1e3407c313a250b2e98b134319e2f48
#
_entry.id   b1e3407c313a250b2e98b134319e2f48
#
_cell.length_a   1.000
_cell.length_b   1.000
_cell.length_c   1.000
_cell.angle_alpha   90.00
_cell.angle_beta   90.00
_cell.angle_gamma   90.00
#
_symmetry.space_group_name_H-M   'P 1'
#
loop_
_entity.id
_entity.type
_entity.pdbx_description
1 polymer ?
#
loop_
_entity_poly.entity_id
_entity_poly.type
_entity_poly.pdbx_seq_one_letter_code
_entity_poly.pdbx_strand_id
1 'polypeptide(L)'
;MGIAPNHSSLLPETTHRISRNWSGRAVIGITFVCLISTLSIRFYSEPRLGIGTFVDQDLRSPRTITATDIEATKQAKELAKQQVTPIYRSSPEIDTNAIKHLEELLQVGDNLRISSGNLPYVDRKILSDDVQRYLRRISNLDWSQLQDRVNKLAANVNNQATIASFINRDKEAPSVALAELTLYKINALPQDYQKLINTVTDIRKAYAITQQKAAKGPEMFRDRLLEITNEEWETCKKLTRQALIDVQSTGIVAGLPDDMLQKRLTNLSNLPTNEEHRAMSISLLSATVKPNMTLDYVGTTERVIKASESVQAQRISLKAGDLIVKGGEKITERQFVILDELKMTQRQVNLNGLILMVATTAICFGIFGYANQRWQYLLKVKLHIKDLLALGIICTGSALATVLMAPNMLVFLPLASVSLIIGSFYSSRLALLITCLTSSLLALAISSDLLVLTPIVIGAIVAAAITNRPLTRSHLAATGLLVGFLQAAVYIAITLIAGATPPVLIAITALQYASGGLISAIVALGAIPYLEHISYALTPFRLAELANLDRPLLRRLVTETPGTFQHTLFVANLAEAAARELGADTALVRTGTLYHDIGKTLRPEYFIENQMGQPNPHDLLNDPWESARIVKEHVSGGIKLAQKYHLPEMLQAFIPEHQGTITISYFYCQAQKRSNHLVEEDFRYVGPIPQSRETGIVMLADACEAALRSLGTETTLEAAKKLLMRIFQARWDDGQLKDCSLSWEDLDRIAPVFIKVWQERNHGRIKYPHLADKLDPSGSALPDHLCKPKDSVTAQIQTAISKEIALK
;
A
#
# COMPACT_ATOMS: atom_id res chain seq x y z
N MET A 1 -50.26 19.88 -51.86
CA MET A 1 -48.88 19.51 -51.74
C MET A 1 -48.69 18.90 -50.32
N GLY A 2 -48.66 17.61 -50.24
CA GLY A 2 -48.57 16.85 -49.00
C GLY A 2 -47.13 16.72 -48.55
N ILE A 3 -46.93 16.72 -47.25
CA ILE A 3 -45.71 16.23 -46.65
C ILE A 3 -46.16 15.12 -45.67
N ALA A 4 -45.83 13.88 -46.06
CA ALA A 4 -46.04 12.69 -45.22
C ALA A 4 -45.01 12.64 -44.06
N PRO A 5 -45.35 12.16 -42.86
CA PRO A 5 -44.34 11.91 -41.82
C PRO A 5 -43.56 10.62 -42.06
N ASN A 6 -42.26 10.75 -41.98
CA ASN A 6 -41.25 9.68 -42.05
C ASN A 6 -41.53 8.59 -40.99
N HIS A 7 -41.86 7.42 -41.45
CA HIS A 7 -41.72 6.17 -40.63
C HIS A 7 -40.24 5.87 -40.45
N SER A 8 -39.72 6.15 -39.27
CA SER A 8 -38.43 5.60 -38.83
C SER A 8 -38.57 4.12 -38.50
N SER A 9 -37.96 3.34 -39.36
CA SER A 9 -37.83 1.91 -39.37
C SER A 9 -37.53 1.28 -38.00
N LEU A 10 -38.41 0.41 -37.57
CA LEU A 10 -38.16 -0.66 -36.63
C LEU A 10 -37.02 -1.56 -37.14
N LEU A 11 -35.84 -1.40 -36.61
CA LEU A 11 -34.77 -2.39 -36.79
C LEU A 11 -35.14 -3.66 -35.97
N PRO A 12 -35.03 -4.85 -36.54
CA PRO A 12 -35.54 -6.05 -35.92
C PRO A 12 -34.67 -6.46 -34.71
N GLU A 13 -35.32 -6.90 -33.62
CA GLU A 13 -34.73 -7.45 -32.38
C GLU A 13 -33.68 -8.54 -32.62
N THR A 14 -33.66 -9.14 -33.80
CA THR A 14 -32.70 -10.18 -34.22
C THR A 14 -31.26 -9.69 -34.32
N THR A 15 -31.02 -8.41 -34.63
CA THR A 15 -29.66 -7.85 -34.79
C THR A 15 -28.99 -7.65 -33.41
N HIS A 16 -29.76 -7.30 -32.37
CA HIS A 16 -29.23 -7.20 -31.01
C HIS A 16 -28.87 -8.55 -30.37
N ARG A 17 -29.63 -9.60 -30.67
CA ARG A 17 -29.31 -10.98 -30.22
C ARG A 17 -28.05 -11.53 -30.89
N ILE A 18 -27.87 -11.25 -32.19
CA ILE A 18 -26.69 -11.71 -32.93
C ILE A 18 -25.41 -10.99 -32.46
N SER A 19 -25.42 -9.65 -32.28
CA SER A 19 -24.28 -8.89 -31.81
C SER A 19 -23.88 -9.25 -30.37
N ARG A 20 -24.87 -9.52 -29.49
CA ARG A 20 -24.63 -9.91 -28.11
C ARG A 20 -23.96 -11.30 -27.97
N ASN A 21 -24.30 -12.26 -28.87
CA ASN A 21 -23.65 -13.56 -28.92
C ASN A 21 -22.21 -13.51 -29.43
N TRP A 22 -21.91 -12.60 -30.36
CA TRP A 22 -20.57 -12.45 -30.91
C TRP A 22 -19.59 -11.85 -29.89
N SER A 23 -20.01 -10.91 -29.08
CA SER A 23 -19.17 -10.31 -28.03
C SER A 23 -18.82 -11.31 -26.90
N GLY A 24 -19.77 -12.18 -26.49
CA GLY A 24 -19.48 -13.24 -25.51
C GLY A 24 -18.50 -14.30 -26.05
N ARG A 25 -18.62 -14.67 -27.32
CA ARG A 25 -17.68 -15.59 -27.97
C ARG A 25 -16.28 -14.97 -28.09
N ALA A 26 -16.20 -13.65 -28.34
CA ALA A 26 -14.95 -12.92 -28.40
C ALA A 26 -14.21 -12.93 -27.04
N VAL A 27 -14.93 -12.67 -25.94
CA VAL A 27 -14.34 -12.73 -24.57
C VAL A 27 -13.81 -14.14 -24.27
N ILE A 28 -14.57 -15.18 -24.59
CA ILE A 28 -14.13 -16.57 -24.42
C ILE A 28 -12.86 -16.84 -25.27
N GLY A 29 -12.84 -16.38 -26.52
CA GLY A 29 -11.68 -16.55 -27.42
C GLY A 29 -10.43 -15.81 -26.90
N ILE A 30 -10.60 -14.58 -26.41
CA ILE A 30 -9.49 -13.82 -25.82
C ILE A 30 -8.96 -14.52 -24.57
N THR A 31 -9.84 -14.96 -23.67
CA THR A 31 -9.45 -15.72 -22.46
C THR A 31 -8.68 -16.99 -22.82
N PHE A 32 -9.14 -17.73 -23.84
CA PHE A 32 -8.47 -18.92 -24.36
C PHE A 32 -7.04 -18.61 -24.82
N VAL A 33 -6.89 -17.57 -25.64
CA VAL A 33 -5.56 -17.14 -26.12
C VAL A 33 -4.66 -16.69 -24.98
N CYS A 34 -5.18 -15.89 -24.02
CA CYS A 34 -4.43 -15.43 -22.86
C CYS A 34 -3.94 -16.59 -22.00
N LEU A 35 -4.82 -17.57 -21.71
CA LEU A 35 -4.45 -18.75 -20.92
C LEU A 35 -3.36 -19.57 -21.61
N ILE A 36 -3.52 -19.88 -22.90
CA ILE A 36 -2.50 -20.61 -23.66
C ILE A 36 -1.20 -19.85 -23.68
N SER A 37 -1.22 -18.55 -24.00
CA SER A 37 -0.02 -17.72 -24.04
C SER A 37 0.71 -17.70 -22.69
N THR A 38 -0.02 -17.58 -21.58
CA THR A 38 0.55 -17.56 -20.25
C THR A 38 1.15 -18.91 -19.86
N LEU A 39 0.40 -19.98 -20.04
CA LEU A 39 0.83 -21.33 -19.64
C LEU A 39 1.91 -21.91 -20.55
N SER A 40 1.94 -21.51 -21.83
CA SER A 40 2.93 -21.98 -22.81
C SER A 40 4.35 -21.48 -22.51
N ILE A 41 4.50 -20.41 -21.72
CA ILE A 41 5.81 -19.89 -21.31
C ILE A 41 6.66 -21.02 -20.67
N ARG A 42 6.04 -21.90 -19.90
CA ARG A 42 6.71 -23.03 -19.24
C ARG A 42 7.26 -24.06 -20.25
N PHE A 43 6.55 -24.31 -21.35
CA PHE A 43 6.97 -25.27 -22.39
C PHE A 43 8.07 -24.73 -23.31
N TYR A 44 8.22 -23.40 -23.32
CA TYR A 44 9.29 -22.72 -24.08
C TYR A 44 10.61 -22.66 -23.29
N SER A 45 10.55 -22.74 -21.95
CA SER A 45 11.70 -22.41 -21.08
C SER A 45 12.39 -23.63 -20.45
N GLU A 46 11.86 -24.85 -20.57
CA GLU A 46 12.43 -26.02 -19.92
C GLU A 46 13.40 -26.78 -20.85
N PRO A 47 14.72 -26.76 -20.54
CA PRO A 47 15.63 -27.75 -21.15
C PRO A 47 15.34 -29.14 -20.59
N ARG A 48 15.41 -30.18 -21.43
CA ARG A 48 15.30 -31.58 -20.95
C ARG A 48 16.33 -31.90 -19.87
N LEU A 49 17.51 -31.27 -19.89
CA LEU A 49 18.56 -31.35 -18.89
C LEU A 49 18.75 -29.89 -18.39
N GLY A 50 18.19 -29.58 -17.26
CA GLY A 50 18.29 -28.26 -16.60
C GLY A 50 19.24 -28.31 -15.39
N ILE A 51 19.69 -27.15 -14.93
CA ILE A 51 20.44 -27.02 -13.69
C ILE A 51 19.56 -27.55 -12.55
N GLY A 52 20.12 -28.44 -11.73
CA GLY A 52 19.40 -29.07 -10.61
C GLY A 52 18.53 -30.28 -10.98
N THR A 53 18.45 -30.65 -12.25
CA THR A 53 17.76 -31.86 -12.70
C THR A 53 18.59 -33.09 -12.31
N PHE A 54 17.94 -34.12 -11.78
CA PHE A 54 18.58 -35.42 -11.54
C PHE A 54 18.74 -36.16 -12.85
N VAL A 55 19.88 -36.80 -13.02
CA VAL A 55 20.21 -37.58 -14.20
C VAL A 55 20.09 -39.07 -13.85
N ASP A 56 19.26 -39.80 -14.56
CA ASP A 56 19.05 -41.24 -14.31
C ASP A 56 20.24 -42.14 -14.72
N GLN A 57 21.07 -41.65 -15.65
CA GLN A 57 22.21 -42.40 -16.22
C GLN A 57 23.43 -41.49 -16.39
N ASP A 58 24.63 -42.09 -16.43
CA ASP A 58 25.89 -41.40 -16.66
C ASP A 58 25.84 -40.62 -18.00
N LEU A 59 25.99 -39.29 -17.93
CA LEU A 59 26.16 -38.47 -19.14
C LEU A 59 27.65 -38.30 -19.46
N ARG A 60 28.06 -38.82 -20.63
CA ARG A 60 29.45 -38.76 -21.12
C ARG A 60 29.53 -37.91 -22.37
N SER A 61 30.70 -37.30 -22.60
CA SER A 61 30.91 -36.48 -23.79
C SER A 61 30.94 -37.31 -25.06
N PRO A 62 30.07 -37.05 -26.05
CA PRO A 62 30.04 -37.77 -27.31
C PRO A 62 31.22 -37.43 -28.26
N ARG A 63 31.90 -36.30 -28.02
CA ARG A 63 33.03 -35.79 -28.83
C ARG A 63 34.00 -35.00 -27.99
N THR A 64 35.21 -34.80 -28.46
CA THR A 64 36.17 -33.88 -27.85
C THR A 64 35.71 -32.44 -28.05
N ILE A 65 35.56 -31.68 -26.97
CA ILE A 65 35.19 -30.26 -26.99
C ILE A 65 36.06 -29.46 -26.04
N THR A 66 36.07 -28.16 -26.30
CA THR A 66 36.65 -27.19 -25.35
C THR A 66 35.51 -26.27 -24.91
N ALA A 67 34.97 -26.52 -23.72
CA ALA A 67 33.88 -25.78 -23.17
C ALA A 67 34.36 -24.65 -22.21
N THR A 68 33.58 -23.60 -22.06
CA THR A 68 33.89 -22.51 -21.11
C THR A 68 33.57 -22.96 -19.69
N ASP A 69 34.59 -22.93 -18.82
CA ASP A 69 34.40 -23.16 -17.38
C ASP A 69 33.91 -21.87 -16.69
N ILE A 70 32.61 -21.78 -16.53
CA ILE A 70 31.96 -20.59 -15.93
C ILE A 70 32.43 -20.38 -14.49
N GLU A 71 32.55 -21.46 -13.72
CA GLU A 71 32.94 -21.39 -12.30
C GLU A 71 34.40 -20.95 -12.14
N ALA A 72 35.31 -21.56 -12.90
CA ALA A 72 36.71 -21.16 -12.95
C ALA A 72 36.87 -19.73 -13.48
N THR A 73 36.11 -19.35 -14.51
CA THR A 73 36.09 -17.98 -15.04
C THR A 73 35.57 -16.98 -14.01
N LYS A 74 34.50 -17.33 -13.26
CA LYS A 74 33.95 -16.50 -12.19
C LYS A 74 34.94 -16.35 -11.03
N GLN A 75 35.56 -17.42 -10.60
CA GLN A 75 36.60 -17.39 -9.58
C GLN A 75 37.80 -16.55 -10.02
N ALA A 76 38.26 -16.70 -11.26
CA ALA A 76 39.33 -15.89 -11.81
C ALA A 76 38.95 -14.38 -11.88
N LYS A 77 37.73 -14.07 -12.24
CA LYS A 77 37.20 -12.70 -12.22
C LYS A 77 37.11 -12.13 -10.80
N GLU A 78 36.65 -12.91 -9.82
CA GLU A 78 36.61 -12.47 -8.43
C GLU A 78 38.01 -12.26 -7.85
N LEU A 79 38.97 -13.14 -8.14
CA LEU A 79 40.36 -12.94 -7.79
C LEU A 79 40.93 -11.66 -8.43
N ALA A 80 40.66 -11.43 -9.72
CA ALA A 80 41.09 -10.22 -10.40
C ALA A 80 40.49 -8.95 -9.76
N LYS A 81 39.23 -9.01 -9.31
CA LYS A 81 38.60 -7.91 -8.58
C LYS A 81 39.28 -7.63 -7.23
N GLN A 82 39.62 -8.70 -6.49
CA GLN A 82 40.26 -8.59 -5.17
C GLN A 82 41.69 -8.05 -5.24
N GLN A 83 42.38 -8.24 -6.37
CA GLN A 83 43.76 -7.77 -6.58
C GLN A 83 43.83 -6.29 -6.97
N VAL A 84 42.71 -5.65 -7.27
CA VAL A 84 42.70 -4.24 -7.65
C VAL A 84 42.96 -3.36 -6.43
N THR A 85 44.04 -2.61 -6.51
CA THR A 85 44.36 -1.60 -5.50
C THR A 85 43.39 -0.42 -5.61
N PRO A 86 42.80 0.05 -4.50
CA PRO A 86 41.91 1.19 -4.52
C PRO A 86 42.59 2.47 -5.02
N ILE A 87 41.86 3.29 -5.74
CA ILE A 87 42.34 4.60 -6.19
C ILE A 87 41.89 5.59 -5.12
N TYR A 88 42.86 6.41 -4.71
CA TYR A 88 42.61 7.55 -3.84
C TYR A 88 42.73 8.84 -4.60
N ARG A 89 41.84 9.78 -4.38
CA ARG A 89 41.85 11.10 -4.97
C ARG A 89 41.93 12.17 -3.87
N SER A 90 42.79 13.17 -4.07
CA SER A 90 42.80 14.31 -3.18
C SER A 90 41.48 15.07 -3.26
N SER A 91 41.00 15.49 -2.11
CA SER A 91 39.81 16.33 -1.97
C SER A 91 40.20 17.78 -1.74
N PRO A 92 40.06 18.64 -2.76
CA PRO A 92 40.38 20.07 -2.62
C PRO A 92 39.54 20.78 -1.56
N GLU A 93 38.38 20.26 -1.27
CA GLU A 93 37.49 20.80 -0.24
C GLU A 93 38.07 20.60 1.16
N ILE A 94 38.63 19.41 1.43
CA ILE A 94 39.28 19.12 2.71
C ILE A 94 40.52 20.00 2.88
N ASP A 95 41.30 20.18 1.81
CA ASP A 95 42.49 21.01 1.81
C ASP A 95 42.14 22.49 2.09
N THR A 96 41.11 23.00 1.44
CA THR A 96 40.60 24.36 1.65
C THR A 96 40.10 24.55 3.08
N ASN A 97 39.37 23.57 3.62
CA ASN A 97 38.87 23.62 4.98
C ASN A 97 39.99 23.54 6.02
N ALA A 98 41.03 22.76 5.77
CA ALA A 98 42.20 22.71 6.65
C ALA A 98 42.97 24.05 6.65
N ILE A 99 43.16 24.68 5.49
CA ILE A 99 43.78 26.02 5.38
C ILE A 99 42.93 27.05 6.14
N LYS A 100 41.63 27.04 5.94
CA LYS A 100 40.69 27.92 6.66
C LYS A 100 40.79 27.73 8.17
N HIS A 101 40.81 26.50 8.64
CA HIS A 101 40.93 26.20 10.06
C HIS A 101 42.26 26.64 10.64
N LEU A 102 43.38 26.52 9.88
CA LEU A 102 44.65 27.07 10.28
C LEU A 102 44.58 28.60 10.40
N GLU A 103 43.96 29.28 9.43
CA GLU A 103 43.80 30.75 9.48
C GLU A 103 42.99 31.19 10.70
N GLU A 104 41.94 30.46 11.05
CA GLU A 104 41.13 30.69 12.25
C GLU A 104 41.99 30.58 13.53
N LEU A 105 42.82 29.54 13.62
CA LEU A 105 43.74 29.36 14.74
C LEU A 105 44.80 30.47 14.79
N LEU A 106 45.40 30.81 13.63
CA LEU A 106 46.38 31.91 13.54
C LEU A 106 45.77 33.25 13.95
N GLN A 107 44.50 33.50 13.57
CA GLN A 107 43.77 34.70 13.98
C GLN A 107 43.53 34.75 15.50
N VAL A 108 43.24 33.59 16.13
CA VAL A 108 43.20 33.50 17.61
C VAL A 108 44.54 33.89 18.21
N GLY A 109 45.65 33.38 17.63
CA GLY A 109 47.01 33.73 18.02
C GLY A 109 47.31 35.25 17.88
N ASP A 110 46.95 35.84 16.74
CA ASP A 110 47.07 37.30 16.51
C ASP A 110 46.29 38.10 17.54
N ASN A 111 45.05 37.71 17.83
CA ASN A 111 44.20 38.38 18.82
C ASN A 111 44.78 38.31 20.24
N LEU A 112 45.38 37.18 20.62
CA LEU A 112 46.03 37.03 21.90
C LEU A 112 47.29 37.93 21.98
N ARG A 113 48.08 37.97 20.92
CA ARG A 113 49.30 38.81 20.84
C ARG A 113 48.98 40.32 20.90
N ILE A 114 47.97 40.75 20.11
CA ILE A 114 47.51 42.15 20.15
C ILE A 114 47.00 42.48 21.56
N SER A 115 46.23 41.61 22.17
CA SER A 115 45.68 41.84 23.52
C SER A 115 46.78 41.89 24.59
N SER A 116 47.91 41.19 24.41
CA SER A 116 49.05 41.19 25.36
C SER A 116 50.04 42.36 25.19
N GLY A 117 49.84 43.14 24.09
CA GLY A 117 50.82 44.07 23.62
C GLY A 117 51.92 43.36 22.80
N ASN A 118 51.93 43.64 21.51
CA ASN A 118 52.85 43.02 20.58
C ASN A 118 54.31 43.23 20.99
N LEU A 119 55.17 42.27 20.75
CA LEU A 119 56.60 42.38 21.01
C LEU A 119 57.33 42.60 19.69
N PRO A 120 58.24 43.63 19.54
CA PRO A 120 58.55 44.67 20.53
C PRO A 120 57.44 45.72 20.66
N TYR A 121 57.13 46.14 21.89
CA TYR A 121 56.17 47.22 22.23
C TYR A 121 56.74 48.55 22.40
N VAL A 122 58.07 48.58 22.45
CA VAL A 122 58.92 49.78 22.48
C VAL A 122 60.03 49.62 21.45
N ASP A 123 60.51 50.71 20.88
CA ASP A 123 61.61 50.74 19.93
C ASP A 123 62.85 49.98 20.51
N ARG A 124 63.40 49.04 19.75
CA ARG A 124 64.60 48.23 20.08
C ARG A 124 65.82 49.05 20.44
N LYS A 125 65.84 50.30 19.99
CA LYS A 125 66.88 51.23 20.40
C LYS A 125 66.78 51.72 21.83
N ILE A 126 65.58 51.59 22.41
CA ILE A 126 65.25 51.96 23.76
C ILE A 126 65.37 50.79 24.71
N LEU A 127 64.71 49.72 24.38
CA LEU A 127 64.68 48.42 25.14
C LEU A 127 64.95 47.31 24.18
N SER A 128 65.93 46.46 24.48
CA SER A 128 66.15 45.23 23.74
C SER A 128 64.94 44.25 23.88
N ASP A 129 64.76 43.35 22.89
CA ASP A 129 63.63 42.36 22.91
C ASP A 129 63.63 41.54 24.19
N ASP A 130 64.79 41.15 24.70
CA ASP A 130 64.87 40.32 25.92
C ASP A 130 64.48 41.10 27.18
N VAL A 131 64.84 42.39 27.24
CA VAL A 131 64.42 43.30 28.29
C VAL A 131 62.88 43.49 28.22
N GLN A 132 62.35 43.70 27.02
CA GLN A 132 60.93 43.85 26.82
C GLN A 132 60.17 42.58 27.25
N ARG A 133 60.66 41.37 26.94
CA ARG A 133 60.15 40.11 27.46
C ARG A 133 60.19 39.99 28.96
N TYR A 134 61.33 40.37 29.57
CA TYR A 134 61.52 40.36 31.01
C TYR A 134 60.52 41.31 31.71
N LEU A 135 60.47 42.56 31.26
CA LEU A 135 59.69 43.63 31.90
C LEU A 135 58.18 43.33 31.94
N ARG A 136 57.61 42.68 30.93
CA ARG A 136 56.19 42.38 30.92
C ARG A 136 55.82 41.17 31.81
N ARG A 137 56.80 40.32 32.18
CA ARG A 137 56.60 39.12 33.03
C ARG A 137 56.78 39.42 34.52
N ILE A 138 57.54 40.36 34.91
CA ILE A 138 57.94 40.59 36.31
C ILE A 138 56.73 40.96 37.17
N SER A 139 56.75 40.57 38.44
CA SER A 139 55.71 40.94 39.39
C SER A 139 55.56 42.41 39.62
N ASN A 140 54.42 42.86 40.13
CA ASN A 140 54.20 44.24 40.44
C ASN A 140 55.17 44.75 41.51
N LEU A 141 55.60 43.88 42.42
CA LEU A 141 56.58 44.18 43.45
C LEU A 141 57.97 44.38 42.82
N ASP A 142 58.42 43.46 41.96
CA ASP A 142 59.73 43.55 41.28
C ASP A 142 59.80 44.79 40.36
N TRP A 143 58.66 45.06 39.66
CA TRP A 143 58.54 46.23 38.81
C TRP A 143 58.75 47.54 39.62
N SER A 144 58.07 47.63 40.79
CA SER A 144 58.24 48.81 41.64
C SER A 144 59.70 48.92 42.17
N GLN A 145 60.27 47.79 42.59
CA GLN A 145 61.64 47.71 43.06
C GLN A 145 62.64 48.11 41.92
N LEU A 146 62.39 47.64 40.72
CA LEU A 146 63.21 47.96 39.53
C LEU A 146 63.14 49.50 39.29
N GLN A 147 61.95 50.06 39.30
CA GLN A 147 61.78 51.52 39.13
C GLN A 147 62.51 52.29 40.21
N ASP A 148 62.45 51.90 41.45
CA ASP A 148 63.17 52.48 42.55
C ASP A 148 64.74 52.43 42.36
N ARG A 149 65.19 51.26 41.92
CA ARG A 149 66.61 51.08 41.60
C ARG A 149 67.06 51.98 40.45
N VAL A 150 66.25 52.04 39.35
CA VAL A 150 66.51 52.96 38.23
C VAL A 150 66.57 54.41 38.68
N ASN A 151 65.65 54.83 39.58
CA ASN A 151 65.58 56.16 40.11
C ASN A 151 66.86 56.49 40.94
N LYS A 152 67.30 55.61 41.81
CA LYS A 152 68.51 55.74 42.62
C LYS A 152 69.73 55.73 41.79
N LEU A 153 69.87 54.87 40.79
CA LEU A 153 71.03 54.82 39.88
C LEU A 153 71.12 56.05 39.00
N ALA A 154 70.00 56.48 38.39
CA ALA A 154 69.97 57.65 37.53
C ALA A 154 70.28 58.96 38.30
N ALA A 155 70.03 59.05 39.61
CA ALA A 155 70.40 60.19 40.45
C ALA A 155 71.84 60.22 40.86
N ASN A 156 72.56 59.06 40.88
CA ASN A 156 73.87 58.88 41.41
C ASN A 156 74.97 58.63 40.35
N VAL A 157 74.66 58.58 39.08
CA VAL A 157 75.60 58.22 38.02
C VAL A 157 75.86 59.46 37.12
N ASN A 158 77.06 59.99 37.23
CA ASN A 158 77.55 61.15 36.37
C ASN A 158 78.19 60.64 35.08
N ASN A 159 78.27 59.32 34.75
CA ASN A 159 79.01 58.89 33.57
C ASN A 159 78.38 57.68 32.87
N GLN A 160 78.01 57.79 31.59
CA GLN A 160 77.42 56.71 30.74
C GLN A 160 78.31 55.45 30.63
N ALA A 161 79.66 55.66 30.74
CA ALA A 161 80.60 54.54 30.68
C ALA A 161 80.46 53.56 31.84
N THR A 162 79.98 54.00 33.03
CA THR A 162 79.75 53.12 34.18
C THR A 162 78.55 52.20 34.00
N ILE A 163 77.49 52.66 33.33
CA ILE A 163 76.34 51.86 33.06
C ILE A 163 76.59 50.76 31.99
N ALA A 164 77.40 51.19 30.95
CA ALA A 164 77.80 50.21 29.90
C ALA A 164 78.69 49.10 30.48
N SER A 165 79.47 49.34 31.53
CA SER A 165 80.28 48.34 32.20
C SER A 165 79.43 47.36 33.02
N PHE A 166 78.26 47.76 33.52
CA PHE A 166 77.26 46.86 34.17
C PHE A 166 76.61 45.92 33.20
N ILE A 167 76.30 46.35 31.97
CA ILE A 167 75.76 45.48 30.89
C ILE A 167 76.78 44.42 30.50
N ASN A 168 78.02 44.74 30.46
CA ASN A 168 79.05 43.77 30.05
C ASN A 168 79.46 42.75 31.11
N ARG A 169 79.09 42.98 32.39
CA ARG A 169 79.44 42.12 33.51
C ARG A 169 78.41 41.04 33.80
N ASP A 170 77.16 41.37 33.60
CA ASP A 170 76.01 40.42 33.94
C ASP A 170 75.00 40.53 32.79
N LYS A 171 74.91 39.45 32.03
CA LYS A 171 74.04 39.38 30.86
C LYS A 171 72.63 38.91 31.22
N GLU A 172 72.29 38.82 32.50
CA GLU A 172 70.93 38.40 32.95
C GLU A 172 69.89 39.51 32.66
N ALA A 173 68.74 39.16 32.23
CA ALA A 173 67.67 40.10 31.81
C ALA A 173 67.31 41.14 32.89
N PRO A 174 67.35 40.91 34.20
CA PRO A 174 67.12 41.89 35.24
C PRO A 174 68.16 42.98 35.24
N SER A 175 69.44 42.60 35.06
CA SER A 175 70.55 43.50 35.08
C SER A 175 70.61 44.37 33.83
N VAL A 176 70.37 43.80 32.67
CA VAL A 176 70.29 44.54 31.38
C VAL A 176 69.08 45.49 31.40
N ALA A 177 67.93 45.10 31.95
CA ALA A 177 66.69 45.91 32.05
C ALA A 177 66.97 47.16 32.96
N LEU A 178 67.66 46.95 34.10
CA LEU A 178 68.06 48.06 34.96
C LEU A 178 68.98 49.05 34.22
N ALA A 179 69.96 48.58 33.44
CA ALA A 179 70.86 49.38 32.69
C ALA A 179 70.19 50.12 31.54
N GLU A 180 69.41 49.43 30.69
CA GLU A 180 68.72 50.10 29.56
C GLU A 180 67.70 51.14 30.04
N LEU A 181 66.92 50.86 31.06
CA LEU A 181 65.94 51.79 31.64
C LEU A 181 66.65 53.01 32.26
N THR A 182 67.83 52.81 32.96
CA THR A 182 68.59 53.87 33.55
C THR A 182 69.24 54.74 32.50
N LEU A 183 69.81 54.13 31.46
CA LEU A 183 70.42 54.86 30.33
C LEU A 183 69.35 55.70 29.58
N TYR A 184 68.17 55.13 29.34
CA TYR A 184 67.08 55.89 28.72
C TYR A 184 66.59 57.04 29.61
N LYS A 185 66.46 56.83 30.89
CA LYS A 185 66.02 57.83 31.84
C LYS A 185 66.97 59.02 31.90
N ILE A 186 68.28 58.79 31.78
CA ILE A 186 69.31 59.89 31.80
C ILE A 186 69.29 60.65 30.47
N ASN A 187 69.04 59.99 29.32
CA ASN A 187 69.17 60.60 28.00
C ASN A 187 67.87 61.13 27.43
N ALA A 188 66.68 60.72 27.93
CA ALA A 188 65.37 61.09 27.42
C ALA A 188 64.80 62.31 28.21
N LEU A 189 63.83 62.97 27.57
CA LEU A 189 63.04 63.97 28.29
C LEU A 189 62.19 63.31 29.39
N PRO A 190 61.98 63.99 30.54
CA PRO A 190 61.17 63.38 31.61
C PRO A 190 59.79 62.91 31.17
N GLN A 191 59.13 63.56 30.22
CA GLN A 191 57.87 63.23 29.65
C GLN A 191 57.97 61.94 28.83
N ASP A 192 59.03 61.75 28.05
CA ASP A 192 59.23 60.55 27.23
C ASP A 192 59.55 59.33 28.10
N TYR A 193 60.34 59.49 29.18
CA TYR A 193 60.58 58.46 30.14
C TYR A 193 59.24 58.03 30.88
N GLN A 194 58.45 59.01 31.28
CA GLN A 194 57.16 58.71 31.90
C GLN A 194 56.20 58.02 30.99
N LYS A 195 56.21 58.37 29.67
CA LYS A 195 55.44 57.65 28.62
C LYS A 195 55.91 56.21 28.49
N LEU A 196 57.27 56.01 28.49
CA LEU A 196 57.78 54.63 28.49
C LEU A 196 57.28 53.78 29.68
N ILE A 197 57.37 54.32 30.91
CA ILE A 197 57.00 53.72 32.16
C ILE A 197 55.51 53.39 32.12
N ASN A 198 54.66 54.28 31.63
CA ASN A 198 53.24 54.07 31.49
C ASN A 198 52.99 52.96 30.45
N THR A 199 53.63 53.00 29.29
CA THR A 199 53.50 51.95 28.26
C THR A 199 53.89 50.55 28.81
N VAL A 200 55.05 50.47 29.50
CA VAL A 200 55.48 49.19 30.11
C VAL A 200 54.46 48.73 31.15
N THR A 201 53.92 49.66 31.97
CA THR A 201 52.95 49.32 33.01
C THR A 201 51.60 48.78 32.41
N ASP A 202 51.12 49.42 31.35
CA ASP A 202 49.90 49.03 30.68
C ASP A 202 50.12 47.73 29.95
N ILE A 203 51.22 47.48 29.28
CA ILE A 203 51.57 46.22 28.63
C ILE A 203 51.67 45.08 29.66
N ARG A 204 52.27 45.35 30.83
CA ARG A 204 52.33 44.34 31.91
C ARG A 204 50.91 43.89 32.36
N LYS A 205 49.98 44.83 32.57
CA LYS A 205 48.60 44.55 32.95
C LYS A 205 47.94 43.76 31.83
N ALA A 206 48.08 44.21 30.56
CA ALA A 206 47.53 43.52 29.39
C ALA A 206 48.08 42.11 29.22
N TYR A 207 49.38 41.92 29.42
CA TYR A 207 50.05 40.61 29.36
C TYR A 207 49.52 39.66 30.43
N ALA A 208 49.42 40.08 31.71
CA ALA A 208 48.92 39.23 32.79
C ALA A 208 47.51 38.77 32.56
N ILE A 209 46.62 39.65 32.08
CA ILE A 209 45.24 39.29 31.74
C ILE A 209 45.20 38.32 30.56
N THR A 210 46.03 38.58 29.53
CA THR A 210 46.05 37.73 28.32
C THR A 210 46.71 36.38 28.58
N GLN A 211 47.71 36.33 29.44
CA GLN A 211 48.31 35.06 29.91
C GLN A 211 47.28 34.14 30.57
N GLN A 212 46.39 34.68 31.41
CA GLN A 212 45.30 33.91 32.00
C GLN A 212 44.28 33.43 30.95
N LYS A 213 44.02 34.22 29.90
CA LYS A 213 43.19 33.85 28.76
C LYS A 213 43.85 32.78 27.93
N ALA A 214 45.15 32.91 27.63
CA ALA A 214 45.93 31.96 26.85
C ALA A 214 46.03 30.61 27.57
N ALA A 215 46.15 30.59 28.91
CA ALA A 215 46.12 29.37 29.73
C ALA A 215 44.83 28.55 29.60
N LYS A 216 43.69 29.23 29.32
CA LYS A 216 42.39 28.62 29.08
C LYS A 216 42.11 28.35 27.60
N GLY A 217 42.95 28.85 26.71
CA GLY A 217 42.86 28.72 25.27
C GLY A 217 43.48 27.43 24.69
N PRO A 218 43.63 27.36 23.37
CA PRO A 218 44.28 26.23 22.73
C PRO A 218 45.68 25.94 23.27
N GLU A 219 45.97 24.68 23.52
CA GLU A 219 47.21 24.25 24.21
C GLU A 219 48.50 24.75 23.53
N MET A 220 48.48 24.84 22.21
CA MET A 220 49.56 25.32 21.37
C MET A 220 49.99 26.77 21.65
N PHE A 221 49.12 27.59 22.27
CA PHE A 221 49.36 29.00 22.54
C PHE A 221 49.67 29.34 24.02
N ARG A 222 49.64 28.33 24.91
CA ARG A 222 49.66 28.55 26.38
C ARG A 222 50.93 29.25 26.88
N ASP A 223 52.09 28.78 26.47
CA ASP A 223 53.30 29.12 27.13
C ASP A 223 54.27 30.00 26.28
N ARG A 224 54.13 29.95 24.98
CA ARG A 224 55.19 30.50 24.07
C ARG A 224 54.73 31.58 23.11
N LEU A 225 53.44 31.60 22.70
CA LEU A 225 52.94 32.53 21.72
C LEU A 225 53.19 34.01 22.07
N LEU A 226 53.05 34.35 23.36
CA LEU A 226 53.18 35.72 23.81
C LEU A 226 54.64 36.22 23.84
N GLU A 227 55.59 35.31 23.77
CA GLU A 227 57.00 35.59 23.88
C GLU A 227 57.70 35.83 22.51
N ILE A 228 57.03 35.57 21.45
CA ILE A 228 57.52 35.67 20.08
C ILE A 228 57.42 37.12 19.61
N THR A 229 58.44 37.64 18.94
CA THR A 229 58.38 38.94 18.31
C THR A 229 57.44 38.95 17.09
N ASN A 230 57.01 40.13 16.64
CA ASN A 230 56.15 40.24 15.48
C ASN A 230 56.80 39.62 14.22
N GLU A 231 58.10 39.85 14.01
CA GLU A 231 58.84 39.33 12.84
C GLU A 231 58.91 37.78 12.88
N GLU A 232 59.23 37.24 14.06
CA GLU A 232 59.30 35.80 14.27
C GLU A 232 57.92 35.15 14.10
N TRP A 233 56.85 35.79 14.59
CA TRP A 233 55.50 35.32 14.45
C TRP A 233 55.03 35.31 13.01
N GLU A 234 55.28 36.41 12.26
CA GLU A 234 54.96 36.46 10.82
C GLU A 234 55.68 35.34 10.03
N THR A 235 56.97 35.17 10.35
CA THR A 235 57.74 34.09 9.77
C THR A 235 57.21 32.71 10.14
N CYS A 236 56.84 32.52 11.40
CA CYS A 236 56.22 31.28 11.87
C CYS A 236 54.91 30.99 11.15
N LYS A 237 54.02 32.00 11.03
CA LYS A 237 52.76 31.87 10.27
C LYS A 237 53.02 31.48 8.82
N LYS A 238 53.93 32.16 8.13
CA LYS A 238 54.28 31.91 6.72
C LYS A 238 54.78 30.46 6.53
N LEU A 239 55.73 30.05 7.35
CA LEU A 239 56.32 28.70 7.27
C LEU A 239 55.27 27.61 7.63
N THR A 240 54.44 27.84 8.63
CA THR A 240 53.36 26.87 9.01
C THR A 240 52.33 26.71 7.90
N ARG A 241 51.95 27.81 7.22
CA ARG A 241 51.06 27.76 6.05
C ARG A 241 51.66 26.93 4.92
N GLN A 242 52.92 27.21 4.59
CA GLN A 242 53.60 26.48 3.54
C GLN A 242 53.72 24.99 3.91
N ALA A 243 54.08 24.68 5.13
CA ALA A 243 54.17 23.32 5.64
C ALA A 243 52.83 22.55 5.59
N LEU A 244 51.70 23.26 5.88
CA LEU A 244 50.38 22.65 5.72
C LEU A 244 50.10 22.30 4.25
N ILE A 245 50.38 23.22 3.32
CA ILE A 245 50.20 22.99 1.88
C ILE A 245 51.05 21.78 1.43
N ASP A 246 52.32 21.77 1.84
CA ASP A 246 53.25 20.69 1.46
C ASP A 246 52.80 19.31 2.00
N VAL A 247 52.35 19.26 3.24
CA VAL A 247 51.83 18.01 3.83
C VAL A 247 50.56 17.54 3.10
N GLN A 248 49.60 18.42 2.85
CA GLN A 248 48.36 18.06 2.18
C GLN A 248 48.60 17.69 0.71
N SER A 249 49.48 18.38 0.01
CA SER A 249 49.80 18.08 -1.40
C SER A 249 50.32 16.66 -1.59
N THR A 250 51.01 16.12 -0.60
CA THR A 250 51.49 14.72 -0.62
C THR A 250 50.44 13.67 -0.30
N GLY A 251 49.25 14.10 0.10
CA GLY A 251 48.08 13.27 0.42
C GLY A 251 48.22 12.55 1.76
N ILE A 252 47.12 12.54 2.49
CA ILE A 252 46.97 11.88 3.79
C ILE A 252 45.75 10.94 3.70
N VAL A 253 45.99 9.66 3.89
CA VAL A 253 44.95 8.62 3.85
C VAL A 253 44.29 8.52 5.24
N ALA A 254 42.98 8.28 5.28
CA ALA A 254 42.25 8.01 6.51
C ALA A 254 42.79 6.74 7.20
N GLY A 255 42.97 6.81 8.51
CA GLY A 255 43.55 5.69 9.29
C GLY A 255 45.06 5.67 9.39
N LEU A 256 45.77 6.76 8.97
CA LEU A 256 47.18 6.91 9.26
C LEU A 256 47.39 6.98 10.79
N PRO A 257 48.24 6.10 11.40
CA PRO A 257 48.52 6.18 12.83
C PRO A 257 49.09 7.54 13.25
N ASP A 258 48.69 8.02 14.42
CA ASP A 258 49.09 9.34 14.92
C ASP A 258 50.60 9.50 15.07
N ASP A 259 51.30 8.45 15.45
CA ASP A 259 52.78 8.46 15.53
C ASP A 259 53.44 8.65 14.15
N MET A 260 52.84 8.07 13.11
CA MET A 260 53.31 8.28 11.72
C MET A 260 53.04 9.70 11.22
N LEU A 261 51.88 10.25 11.54
CA LEU A 261 51.56 11.64 11.22
C LEU A 261 52.52 12.58 11.93
N GLN A 262 52.76 12.37 13.22
CA GLN A 262 53.69 13.18 14.01
C GLN A 262 55.12 13.10 13.45
N LYS A 263 55.65 11.90 13.13
CA LYS A 263 56.94 11.75 12.47
C LYS A 263 57.01 12.49 11.12
N ARG A 264 55.94 12.50 10.35
CA ARG A 264 55.88 13.20 9.06
C ARG A 264 55.89 14.69 9.28
N LEU A 265 55.14 15.20 10.24
CA LEU A 265 55.15 16.65 10.58
C LEU A 265 56.50 17.13 11.12
N THR A 266 57.18 16.35 11.95
CA THR A 266 58.49 16.68 12.51
C THR A 266 59.59 16.69 11.45
N ASN A 267 59.48 15.90 10.38
CA ASN A 267 60.48 15.79 9.32
C ASN A 267 60.30 16.82 8.18
N LEU A 268 59.36 17.77 8.29
CA LEU A 268 59.17 18.80 7.30
C LEU A 268 60.35 19.77 7.26
N SER A 269 60.89 20.06 6.08
CA SER A 269 62.00 20.96 5.86
C SER A 269 61.61 22.42 6.06
N ASN A 270 60.36 22.75 5.82
CA ASN A 270 59.85 24.13 5.83
C ASN A 270 59.29 24.58 7.18
N LEU A 271 59.85 24.09 8.29
CA LEU A 271 59.47 24.51 9.65
C LEU A 271 60.46 25.56 10.20
N PRO A 272 60.06 26.39 11.17
CA PRO A 272 60.96 27.32 11.84
C PRO A 272 62.22 26.59 12.39
N THR A 273 63.34 27.25 12.31
CA THR A 273 64.63 26.72 12.81
C THR A 273 64.72 26.73 14.34
N ASN A 274 64.06 27.70 14.97
CA ASN A 274 63.97 27.79 16.42
C ASN A 274 63.10 26.61 16.93
N GLU A 275 63.59 25.82 17.90
CA GLU A 275 62.94 24.63 18.40
C GLU A 275 61.57 24.92 19.02
N GLU A 276 61.42 26.05 19.70
CA GLU A 276 60.12 26.41 20.31
C GLU A 276 59.09 26.82 19.28
N HIS A 277 59.48 27.61 18.27
CA HIS A 277 58.61 28.01 17.15
C HIS A 277 58.26 26.80 16.29
N ARG A 278 59.16 25.85 16.12
CA ARG A 278 58.96 24.58 15.42
C ARG A 278 57.93 23.71 16.14
N ALA A 279 58.05 23.60 17.47
CA ALA A 279 57.08 22.81 18.26
C ALA A 279 55.67 23.43 18.18
N MET A 280 55.54 24.72 18.22
CA MET A 280 54.26 25.41 18.04
C MET A 280 53.68 25.20 16.63
N SER A 281 54.51 25.33 15.58
CA SER A 281 54.09 25.03 14.20
C SER A 281 53.61 23.60 14.04
N ILE A 282 54.30 22.61 14.63
CA ILE A 282 53.90 21.19 14.61
C ILE A 282 52.59 21.02 15.33
N SER A 283 52.37 21.66 16.48
CA SER A 283 51.08 21.58 17.20
C SER A 283 49.92 22.20 16.41
N LEU A 284 50.15 23.33 15.71
CA LEU A 284 49.18 23.95 14.81
C LEU A 284 48.85 23.01 13.63
N LEU A 285 49.87 22.41 13.01
CA LEU A 285 49.70 21.45 11.93
C LEU A 285 48.95 20.22 12.40
N SER A 286 49.32 19.68 13.55
CA SER A 286 48.62 18.48 14.12
C SER A 286 47.14 18.73 14.36
N ALA A 287 46.77 19.96 14.77
CA ALA A 287 45.39 20.33 14.99
C ALA A 287 44.59 20.57 13.67
N THR A 288 45.30 20.92 12.59
CA THR A 288 44.66 21.35 11.32
C THR A 288 44.70 20.31 10.22
N VAL A 289 45.71 19.47 10.22
CA VAL A 289 45.89 18.41 9.20
C VAL A 289 44.81 17.38 9.34
N LYS A 290 44.09 17.11 8.25
CA LYS A 290 43.07 16.09 8.16
C LYS A 290 43.37 15.15 6.98
N PRO A 291 42.93 13.89 7.05
CA PRO A 291 42.99 13.00 5.90
C PRO A 291 42.25 13.62 4.71
N ASN A 292 42.99 13.88 3.63
CA ASN A 292 42.46 14.52 2.42
C ASN A 292 42.38 13.58 1.22
N MET A 293 42.86 12.37 1.37
CA MET A 293 42.74 11.33 0.36
C MET A 293 41.45 10.57 0.56
N THR A 294 40.49 10.81 -0.29
CA THR A 294 39.21 10.08 -0.35
C THR A 294 39.29 8.93 -1.37
N LEU A 295 38.63 7.82 -1.05
CA LEU A 295 38.53 6.71 -1.99
C LEU A 295 37.74 7.16 -3.22
N ASP A 296 38.35 7.09 -4.38
CA ASP A 296 37.65 7.26 -5.66
C ASP A 296 36.88 5.98 -5.98
N TYR A 297 35.61 5.95 -5.54
CA TYR A 297 34.72 4.82 -5.79
C TYR A 297 34.50 4.60 -7.28
N VAL A 298 34.39 5.66 -8.08
CA VAL A 298 34.12 5.56 -9.52
C VAL A 298 35.37 4.97 -10.22
N GLY A 299 36.52 5.59 -10.03
CA GLY A 299 37.77 5.12 -10.62
C GLY A 299 38.18 3.73 -10.13
N THR A 300 37.94 3.43 -8.83
CA THR A 300 38.18 2.09 -8.28
C THR A 300 37.24 1.07 -8.91
N THR A 301 35.94 1.39 -9.02
CA THR A 301 34.94 0.51 -9.63
C THR A 301 35.24 0.26 -11.11
N GLU A 302 35.60 1.31 -11.84
CA GLU A 302 36.05 1.15 -13.25
C GLU A 302 37.26 0.23 -13.41
N ARG A 303 38.24 0.36 -12.52
CA ARG A 303 39.40 -0.58 -12.51
C ARG A 303 38.98 -2.00 -12.17
N VAL A 304 38.10 -2.17 -11.21
CA VAL A 304 37.56 -3.48 -10.81
C VAL A 304 36.81 -4.10 -12.00
N ILE A 305 35.99 -3.31 -12.69
CA ILE A 305 35.25 -3.78 -13.88
C ILE A 305 36.24 -4.16 -14.98
N LYS A 306 37.20 -3.29 -15.33
CA LYS A 306 38.22 -3.55 -16.33
C LYS A 306 39.07 -4.77 -16.00
N ALA A 307 39.47 -4.92 -14.74
CA ALA A 307 40.20 -6.12 -14.29
C ALA A 307 39.38 -7.38 -14.47
N SER A 308 38.09 -7.31 -14.11
CA SER A 308 37.15 -8.44 -14.33
C SER A 308 36.91 -8.74 -15.82
N GLU A 309 36.81 -7.72 -16.67
CA GLU A 309 36.60 -7.88 -18.10
C GLU A 309 37.85 -8.38 -18.85
N SER A 310 39.03 -8.03 -18.38
CA SER A 310 40.31 -8.49 -18.97
C SER A 310 40.59 -9.98 -18.74
N VAL A 311 39.84 -10.60 -17.80
CA VAL A 311 40.00 -12.06 -17.54
C VAL A 311 39.44 -12.86 -18.71
N GLN A 312 40.28 -13.55 -19.39
CA GLN A 312 39.89 -14.47 -20.48
C GLN A 312 39.09 -15.64 -19.87
N ALA A 313 38.03 -16.04 -20.60
CA ALA A 313 37.20 -17.17 -20.22
C ALA A 313 38.08 -18.44 -20.07
N GLN A 314 38.06 -19.03 -18.91
CA GLN A 314 38.76 -20.29 -18.64
C GLN A 314 38.07 -21.39 -19.43
N ARG A 315 38.87 -22.20 -20.11
CA ARG A 315 38.39 -23.29 -20.94
C ARG A 315 38.79 -24.64 -20.38
N ILE A 316 37.79 -25.53 -20.32
CA ILE A 316 38.02 -26.93 -19.97
C ILE A 316 37.96 -27.79 -21.22
N SER A 317 38.94 -28.64 -21.43
CA SER A 317 38.98 -29.58 -22.55
C SER A 317 38.49 -30.95 -22.06
N LEU A 318 37.44 -31.45 -22.70
CA LEU A 318 36.85 -32.77 -22.46
C LEU A 318 37.08 -33.63 -23.68
N LYS A 319 37.55 -34.84 -23.47
CA LYS A 319 37.73 -35.86 -24.53
C LYS A 319 36.41 -36.63 -24.71
N ALA A 320 36.24 -37.22 -25.90
CA ALA A 320 35.15 -38.15 -26.15
C ALA A 320 35.18 -39.29 -25.12
N GLY A 321 34.07 -39.59 -24.44
CA GLY A 321 33.95 -40.60 -23.41
C GLY A 321 34.12 -40.10 -21.96
N ASP A 322 34.64 -38.88 -21.75
CA ASP A 322 34.77 -38.29 -20.40
C ASP A 322 33.41 -38.14 -19.72
N LEU A 323 33.36 -38.48 -18.44
CA LEU A 323 32.15 -38.36 -17.60
C LEU A 323 31.86 -36.87 -17.33
N ILE A 324 30.65 -36.41 -17.66
CA ILE A 324 30.20 -35.04 -17.40
C ILE A 324 29.35 -35.00 -16.13
N VAL A 325 28.33 -35.89 -16.04
CA VAL A 325 27.44 -36.02 -14.89
C VAL A 325 27.25 -37.49 -14.58
N LYS A 326 27.35 -37.87 -13.34
CA LYS A 326 27.11 -39.24 -12.87
C LYS A 326 25.62 -39.48 -12.67
N GLY A 327 25.14 -40.66 -13.01
CA GLY A 327 23.76 -41.08 -12.72
C GLY A 327 23.42 -40.93 -11.22
N GLY A 328 22.26 -40.37 -10.91
CA GLY A 328 21.81 -40.05 -9.57
C GLY A 328 22.27 -38.68 -9.02
N GLU A 329 23.12 -37.93 -9.76
CA GLU A 329 23.55 -36.59 -9.36
C GLU A 329 22.72 -35.50 -10.01
N LYS A 330 22.67 -34.33 -9.36
CA LYS A 330 22.06 -33.10 -9.91
C LYS A 330 23.04 -32.42 -10.85
N ILE A 331 22.55 -31.98 -12.00
CA ILE A 331 23.31 -31.17 -12.93
C ILE A 331 23.69 -29.84 -12.28
N THR A 332 24.99 -29.57 -12.17
CA THR A 332 25.52 -28.27 -11.72
C THR A 332 25.55 -27.29 -12.89
N GLU A 333 25.65 -25.97 -12.58
CA GLU A 333 25.75 -24.92 -13.59
C GLU A 333 26.91 -25.14 -14.56
N ARG A 334 28.04 -25.56 -14.05
CA ARG A 334 29.24 -25.92 -14.82
C ARG A 334 28.97 -27.08 -15.79
N GLN A 335 28.34 -28.15 -15.31
CA GLN A 335 27.98 -29.31 -16.11
C GLN A 335 26.95 -28.98 -17.18
N PHE A 336 25.99 -28.08 -16.83
CA PHE A 336 24.97 -27.63 -17.75
C PHE A 336 25.57 -26.91 -18.98
N VAL A 337 26.55 -26.02 -18.76
CA VAL A 337 27.19 -25.29 -19.86
C VAL A 337 27.92 -26.25 -20.80
N ILE A 338 28.61 -27.25 -20.22
CA ILE A 338 29.29 -28.30 -21.03
C ILE A 338 28.27 -29.09 -21.85
N LEU A 339 27.14 -29.44 -21.25
CA LEU A 339 26.05 -30.16 -21.95
C LEU A 339 25.39 -29.28 -23.01
N ASP A 340 25.26 -27.97 -22.77
CA ASP A 340 24.69 -27.03 -23.72
C ASP A 340 25.60 -26.84 -24.96
N GLU A 341 26.89 -26.72 -24.74
CA GLU A 341 27.88 -26.64 -25.84
C GLU A 341 27.98 -27.92 -26.67
N LEU A 342 27.67 -29.05 -26.05
CA LEU A 342 27.49 -30.34 -26.73
C LEU A 342 26.12 -30.44 -27.44
N LYS A 343 25.25 -29.43 -27.33
CA LYS A 343 23.85 -29.40 -27.82
C LYS A 343 22.96 -30.49 -27.17
N MET A 344 23.36 -31.03 -26.03
CA MET A 344 22.57 -32.02 -25.29
C MET A 344 21.45 -31.39 -24.48
N THR A 345 21.55 -30.09 -24.24
CA THR A 345 20.57 -29.28 -23.51
C THR A 345 19.76 -28.38 -24.43
N GLN A 346 19.81 -28.58 -25.77
CA GLN A 346 19.12 -27.67 -26.70
C GLN A 346 17.71 -27.35 -26.17
N ARG A 347 17.45 -26.07 -25.95
CA ARG A 347 16.14 -25.52 -25.64
C ARG A 347 15.19 -25.80 -26.78
N GLN A 348 14.72 -27.04 -26.88
CA GLN A 348 13.67 -27.39 -27.80
C GLN A 348 12.35 -27.03 -27.16
N VAL A 349 11.53 -26.24 -27.87
CA VAL A 349 10.13 -26.06 -27.53
C VAL A 349 9.54 -27.46 -27.39
N ASN A 350 9.00 -27.78 -26.21
CA ASN A 350 8.32 -29.07 -26.05
C ASN A 350 6.99 -29.02 -26.81
N LEU A 351 7.07 -29.24 -28.12
CA LEU A 351 5.93 -29.21 -29.03
C LEU A 351 4.81 -30.17 -28.59
N ASN A 352 5.16 -31.36 -28.08
CA ASN A 352 4.18 -32.31 -27.59
C ASN A 352 3.47 -31.79 -26.35
N GLY A 353 4.20 -31.18 -25.40
CA GLY A 353 3.63 -30.56 -24.23
C GLY A 353 2.74 -29.37 -24.60
N LEU A 354 3.18 -28.54 -25.54
CA LEU A 354 2.39 -27.41 -26.03
C LEU A 354 1.09 -27.86 -26.70
N ILE A 355 1.16 -28.87 -27.59
CA ILE A 355 -0.03 -29.46 -28.24
C ILE A 355 -0.99 -30.03 -27.20
N LEU A 356 -0.46 -30.75 -26.19
CA LEU A 356 -1.27 -31.30 -25.11
C LEU A 356 -1.94 -30.18 -24.30
N MET A 357 -1.21 -29.09 -24.00
CA MET A 357 -1.75 -27.91 -23.28
C MET A 357 -2.88 -27.24 -24.07
N VAL A 358 -2.66 -27.00 -25.40
CA VAL A 358 -3.70 -26.43 -26.27
C VAL A 358 -4.92 -27.34 -26.35
N ALA A 359 -4.73 -28.66 -26.52
CA ALA A 359 -5.82 -29.62 -26.56
C ALA A 359 -6.61 -29.67 -25.23
N THR A 360 -5.90 -29.72 -24.11
CA THR A 360 -6.56 -29.72 -22.77
C THR A 360 -7.29 -28.42 -22.50
N THR A 361 -6.70 -27.27 -22.87
CA THR A 361 -7.38 -25.97 -22.76
C THR A 361 -8.66 -25.95 -23.60
N ALA A 362 -8.59 -26.44 -24.85
CA ALA A 362 -9.77 -26.55 -25.72
C ALA A 362 -10.86 -27.47 -25.13
N ILE A 363 -10.48 -28.62 -24.55
CA ILE A 363 -11.39 -29.52 -23.85
C ILE A 363 -12.03 -28.83 -22.64
N CYS A 364 -11.23 -28.13 -21.82
CA CYS A 364 -11.73 -27.36 -20.67
C CYS A 364 -12.77 -26.31 -21.10
N PHE A 365 -12.48 -25.56 -22.17
CA PHE A 365 -13.45 -24.58 -22.70
C PHE A 365 -14.69 -25.24 -23.30
N GLY A 366 -14.54 -26.41 -23.92
CA GLY A 366 -15.67 -27.23 -24.41
C GLY A 366 -16.56 -27.70 -23.25
N ILE A 367 -15.97 -28.21 -22.18
CA ILE A 367 -16.68 -28.62 -20.96
C ILE A 367 -17.39 -27.41 -20.33
N PHE A 368 -16.70 -26.28 -20.18
CA PHE A 368 -17.30 -25.06 -19.66
C PHE A 368 -18.46 -24.57 -20.56
N GLY A 369 -18.30 -24.54 -21.85
CA GLY A 369 -19.34 -24.14 -22.81
C GLY A 369 -20.59 -25.04 -22.72
N TYR A 370 -20.39 -26.38 -22.70
CA TYR A 370 -21.46 -27.36 -22.51
C TYR A 370 -22.17 -27.19 -21.15
N ALA A 371 -21.37 -27.06 -20.07
CA ALA A 371 -21.94 -26.89 -18.73
C ALA A 371 -22.72 -25.56 -18.62
N ASN A 372 -22.20 -24.46 -19.18
CA ASN A 372 -22.87 -23.18 -19.19
C ASN A 372 -24.19 -23.23 -19.97
N GLN A 373 -24.20 -23.90 -21.14
CA GLN A 373 -25.44 -24.10 -21.92
C GLN A 373 -26.45 -24.98 -21.17
N ARG A 374 -25.96 -26.07 -20.52
CA ARG A 374 -26.81 -26.99 -19.75
C ARG A 374 -27.37 -26.32 -18.49
N TRP A 375 -26.56 -25.48 -17.83
CA TRP A 375 -27.00 -24.74 -16.64
C TRP A 375 -27.97 -23.61 -16.96
N GLN A 376 -27.85 -22.94 -18.08
CA GLN A 376 -28.87 -22.01 -18.55
C GLN A 376 -30.21 -22.67 -18.68
N TYR A 377 -30.23 -23.95 -19.13
CA TYR A 377 -31.44 -24.75 -19.23
C TYR A 377 -31.95 -25.27 -17.89
N LEU A 378 -31.09 -25.82 -17.03
CA LEU A 378 -31.48 -26.45 -15.77
C LEU A 378 -31.69 -25.48 -14.61
N LEU A 379 -30.84 -24.47 -14.51
CA LEU A 379 -30.83 -23.50 -13.39
C LEU A 379 -31.33 -22.11 -13.80
N LYS A 380 -31.60 -21.87 -15.08
CA LYS A 380 -32.03 -20.61 -15.68
C LYS A 380 -31.11 -19.41 -15.31
N VAL A 381 -29.85 -19.69 -15.01
CA VAL A 381 -28.83 -18.70 -14.73
C VAL A 381 -28.09 -18.36 -16.03
N LYS A 382 -28.16 -17.12 -16.47
CA LYS A 382 -27.42 -16.62 -17.63
C LYS A 382 -26.20 -15.86 -17.15
N LEU A 383 -24.99 -16.30 -17.53
CA LEU A 383 -23.78 -15.50 -17.35
C LEU A 383 -23.78 -14.35 -18.37
N HIS A 384 -23.62 -13.14 -17.88
CA HIS A 384 -23.44 -11.95 -18.72
C HIS A 384 -22.01 -11.87 -19.27
N ILE A 385 -21.80 -11.02 -20.29
CA ILE A 385 -20.47 -10.81 -20.87
C ILE A 385 -19.47 -10.33 -19.80
N LYS A 386 -19.92 -9.47 -18.90
CA LYS A 386 -19.12 -8.99 -17.77
C LYS A 386 -18.68 -10.11 -16.82
N ASP A 387 -19.56 -11.11 -16.61
CA ASP A 387 -19.23 -12.28 -15.77
C ASP A 387 -18.19 -13.17 -16.44
N LEU A 388 -18.30 -13.37 -17.77
CA LEU A 388 -17.31 -14.13 -18.55
C LEU A 388 -15.95 -13.43 -18.52
N LEU A 389 -15.93 -12.09 -18.56
CA LEU A 389 -14.70 -11.31 -18.43
C LEU A 389 -14.07 -11.47 -17.03
N ALA A 390 -14.88 -11.36 -15.97
CA ALA A 390 -14.42 -11.56 -14.60
C ALA A 390 -13.84 -12.96 -14.38
N LEU A 391 -14.52 -14.02 -14.88
CA LEU A 391 -14.02 -15.39 -14.84
C LEU A 391 -12.72 -15.54 -15.63
N GLY A 392 -12.61 -14.90 -16.80
CA GLY A 392 -11.39 -14.88 -17.61
C GLY A 392 -10.21 -14.26 -16.88
N ILE A 393 -10.44 -13.14 -16.21
CA ILE A 393 -9.41 -12.46 -15.38
C ILE A 393 -8.97 -13.33 -14.21
N ILE A 394 -9.90 -13.98 -13.52
CA ILE A 394 -9.58 -14.86 -12.39
C ILE A 394 -8.74 -16.05 -12.85
N CYS A 395 -9.14 -16.73 -13.95
CA CYS A 395 -8.40 -17.88 -14.49
C CYS A 395 -7.02 -17.49 -15.01
N THR A 396 -6.91 -16.42 -15.82
CA THR A 396 -5.62 -15.96 -16.35
C THR A 396 -4.71 -15.41 -15.24
N GLY A 397 -5.26 -14.72 -14.26
CA GLY A 397 -4.52 -14.26 -13.09
C GLY A 397 -3.93 -15.40 -12.26
N SER A 398 -4.70 -16.48 -12.03
CA SER A 398 -4.20 -17.67 -11.34
C SER A 398 -3.11 -18.40 -12.15
N ALA A 399 -3.28 -18.49 -13.48
CA ALA A 399 -2.28 -19.05 -14.37
C ALA A 399 -0.99 -18.22 -14.38
N LEU A 400 -1.11 -16.89 -14.44
CA LEU A 400 0.03 -15.98 -14.40
C LEU A 400 0.77 -16.08 -13.06
N ALA A 401 0.04 -16.09 -11.95
CA ALA A 401 0.63 -16.28 -10.61
C ALA A 401 1.46 -17.58 -10.55
N THR A 402 0.92 -18.68 -11.11
CA THR A 402 1.60 -19.98 -11.15
C THR A 402 2.90 -19.93 -11.99
N VAL A 403 2.87 -19.24 -13.12
CA VAL A 403 4.04 -19.13 -14.01
C VAL A 403 5.14 -18.25 -13.41
N LEU A 404 4.75 -17.19 -12.71
CA LEU A 404 5.68 -16.23 -12.10
C LEU A 404 6.28 -16.74 -10.78
N MET A 405 5.63 -17.68 -10.10
CA MET A 405 6.14 -18.23 -8.84
C MET A 405 7.32 -19.18 -9.09
N ALA A 406 8.36 -19.03 -8.25
CA ALA A 406 9.47 -19.97 -8.22
C ALA A 406 8.99 -21.36 -7.77
N PRO A 407 9.60 -22.46 -8.24
CA PRO A 407 9.14 -23.82 -7.91
C PRO A 407 9.01 -24.10 -6.42
N ASN A 408 9.94 -23.59 -5.60
CA ASN A 408 9.92 -23.71 -4.14
C ASN A 408 8.83 -22.89 -3.45
N MET A 409 8.21 -21.92 -4.16
CA MET A 409 7.13 -21.07 -3.65
C MET A 409 5.74 -21.57 -4.04
N LEU A 410 5.63 -22.62 -4.86
CA LEU A 410 4.35 -23.17 -5.29
C LEU A 410 3.45 -23.64 -4.15
N VAL A 411 4.02 -23.98 -3.00
CA VAL A 411 3.29 -24.32 -1.76
C VAL A 411 2.34 -23.19 -1.32
N PHE A 412 2.68 -21.94 -1.64
CA PHE A 412 1.87 -20.75 -1.32
C PHE A 412 0.88 -20.37 -2.43
N LEU A 413 0.74 -21.19 -3.49
CA LEU A 413 -0.15 -20.88 -4.60
C LEU A 413 -1.59 -20.70 -4.11
N PRO A 414 -2.19 -19.50 -4.29
CA PRO A 414 -3.50 -19.20 -3.72
C PRO A 414 -4.65 -19.75 -4.59
N LEU A 415 -4.59 -21.03 -4.99
CA LEU A 415 -5.58 -21.61 -5.87
C LEU A 415 -7.00 -21.62 -5.25
N ALA A 416 -7.10 -21.78 -3.93
CA ALA A 416 -8.39 -21.73 -3.23
C ALA A 416 -9.06 -20.34 -3.34
N SER A 417 -8.31 -19.25 -3.63
CA SER A 417 -8.91 -17.95 -3.88
C SER A 417 -9.84 -17.95 -5.09
N VAL A 418 -9.53 -18.73 -6.13
CA VAL A 418 -10.41 -18.91 -7.31
C VAL A 418 -11.77 -19.45 -6.88
N SER A 419 -11.77 -20.51 -6.04
CA SER A 419 -12.97 -21.11 -5.50
C SER A 419 -13.79 -20.14 -4.63
N LEU A 420 -13.10 -19.43 -3.71
CA LEU A 420 -13.71 -18.48 -2.78
C LEU A 420 -14.33 -17.28 -3.53
N ILE A 421 -13.64 -16.76 -4.51
CA ILE A 421 -14.13 -15.63 -5.32
C ILE A 421 -15.35 -16.07 -6.12
N ILE A 422 -15.22 -17.12 -6.92
CA ILE A 422 -16.33 -17.58 -7.80
C ILE A 422 -17.55 -18.02 -6.97
N GLY A 423 -17.32 -18.69 -5.84
CA GLY A 423 -18.40 -19.07 -4.93
C GLY A 423 -19.11 -17.89 -4.27
N SER A 424 -18.41 -16.77 -4.06
CA SER A 424 -18.99 -15.54 -3.52
C SER A 424 -19.88 -14.80 -4.52
N PHE A 425 -19.56 -14.88 -5.82
CA PHE A 425 -20.31 -14.21 -6.89
C PHE A 425 -21.47 -15.05 -7.44
N TYR A 426 -21.29 -16.37 -7.55
CA TYR A 426 -22.20 -17.21 -8.33
C TYR A 426 -22.72 -18.39 -7.52
N SER A 427 -22.06 -19.54 -7.60
CA SER A 427 -22.48 -20.74 -6.90
C SER A 427 -21.31 -21.68 -6.66
N SER A 428 -21.45 -22.55 -5.64
CA SER A 428 -20.48 -23.61 -5.35
C SER A 428 -20.27 -24.56 -6.54
N ARG A 429 -21.30 -24.83 -7.34
CA ARG A 429 -21.21 -25.71 -8.52
C ARG A 429 -20.32 -25.09 -9.60
N LEU A 430 -20.47 -23.79 -9.88
CA LEU A 430 -19.63 -23.08 -10.84
C LEU A 430 -18.20 -22.95 -10.28
N ALA A 431 -18.06 -22.65 -9.00
CA ALA A 431 -16.76 -22.61 -8.33
C ALA A 431 -16.04 -23.94 -8.45
N LEU A 432 -16.72 -25.06 -8.17
CA LEU A 432 -16.15 -26.41 -8.30
C LEU A 432 -15.70 -26.70 -9.73
N LEU A 433 -16.58 -26.45 -10.71
CA LEU A 433 -16.24 -26.67 -12.13
C LEU A 433 -14.98 -25.89 -12.54
N ILE A 434 -14.98 -24.57 -12.32
CA ILE A 434 -13.84 -23.72 -12.72
C ILE A 434 -12.58 -24.11 -11.97
N THR A 435 -12.68 -24.44 -10.68
CA THR A 435 -11.55 -24.90 -9.87
C THR A 435 -10.96 -26.21 -10.44
N CYS A 436 -11.80 -27.17 -10.79
CA CYS A 436 -11.32 -28.41 -11.41
C CYS A 436 -10.64 -28.17 -12.77
N LEU A 437 -11.26 -27.32 -13.63
CA LEU A 437 -10.70 -26.99 -14.93
C LEU A 437 -9.35 -26.25 -14.80
N THR A 438 -9.27 -25.23 -13.92
CA THR A 438 -8.03 -24.50 -13.68
C THR A 438 -6.96 -25.39 -13.06
N SER A 439 -7.31 -26.24 -12.08
CA SER A 439 -6.39 -27.22 -11.49
C SER A 439 -5.80 -28.17 -12.53
N SER A 440 -6.61 -28.65 -13.47
CA SER A 440 -6.16 -29.53 -14.55
C SER A 440 -5.16 -28.83 -15.48
N LEU A 441 -5.41 -27.57 -15.82
CA LEU A 441 -4.50 -26.77 -16.64
C LEU A 441 -3.18 -26.48 -15.90
N LEU A 442 -3.26 -26.15 -14.62
CA LEU A 442 -2.07 -25.87 -13.80
C LEU A 442 -1.24 -27.13 -13.58
N ALA A 443 -1.88 -28.30 -13.39
CA ALA A 443 -1.16 -29.58 -13.26
C ALA A 443 -0.33 -29.92 -14.49
N LEU A 444 -0.82 -29.58 -15.69
CA LEU A 444 -0.03 -29.74 -16.93
C LEU A 444 1.08 -28.70 -17.08
N ALA A 445 0.86 -27.47 -16.61
CA ALA A 445 1.83 -26.40 -16.71
C ALA A 445 2.99 -26.54 -15.72
N ILE A 446 2.75 -27.19 -14.59
CA ILE A 446 3.75 -27.41 -13.55
C ILE A 446 4.37 -28.80 -13.78
N SER A 447 5.55 -28.83 -14.39
CA SER A 447 6.34 -30.07 -14.58
C SER A 447 6.89 -30.65 -13.27
N SER A 448 6.57 -30.02 -12.13
CA SER A 448 6.98 -30.42 -10.79
C SER A 448 6.09 -31.54 -10.25
N ASP A 449 6.59 -32.19 -9.21
CA ASP A 449 5.94 -33.30 -8.52
C ASP A 449 4.44 -33.06 -8.28
N LEU A 450 3.58 -33.86 -8.89
CA LEU A 450 2.11 -33.82 -8.67
C LEU A 450 1.75 -33.87 -7.17
N LEU A 451 2.63 -34.44 -6.34
CA LEU A 451 2.48 -34.50 -4.89
C LEU A 451 2.43 -33.10 -4.25
N VAL A 452 3.14 -32.11 -4.83
CA VAL A 452 3.11 -30.73 -4.33
C VAL A 452 1.76 -30.07 -4.58
N LEU A 453 1.12 -30.37 -5.71
CA LEU A 453 -0.18 -29.78 -6.08
C LEU A 453 -1.37 -30.42 -5.37
N THR A 454 -1.28 -31.71 -5.00
CA THR A 454 -2.39 -32.47 -4.43
C THR A 454 -3.03 -31.79 -3.21
N PRO A 455 -2.28 -31.32 -2.18
CA PRO A 455 -2.87 -30.62 -1.04
C PRO A 455 -3.59 -29.33 -1.46
N ILE A 456 -3.01 -28.57 -2.40
CA ILE A 456 -3.54 -27.29 -2.87
C ILE A 456 -4.85 -27.50 -3.62
N VAL A 457 -4.91 -28.50 -4.51
CA VAL A 457 -6.09 -28.84 -5.30
C VAL A 457 -7.22 -29.34 -4.41
N ILE A 458 -6.93 -30.24 -3.47
CA ILE A 458 -7.93 -30.74 -2.50
C ILE A 458 -8.48 -29.59 -1.66
N GLY A 459 -7.61 -28.72 -1.15
CA GLY A 459 -8.03 -27.54 -0.42
C GLY A 459 -8.92 -26.60 -1.24
N ALA A 460 -8.60 -26.38 -2.52
CA ALA A 460 -9.40 -25.54 -3.42
C ALA A 460 -10.77 -26.18 -3.74
N ILE A 461 -10.84 -27.51 -3.95
CA ILE A 461 -12.09 -28.25 -4.16
C ILE A 461 -13.00 -28.16 -2.92
N VAL A 462 -12.45 -28.33 -1.73
CA VAL A 462 -13.20 -28.22 -0.48
C VAL A 462 -13.67 -26.78 -0.26
N ALA A 463 -12.83 -25.78 -0.56
CA ALA A 463 -13.25 -24.38 -0.56
C ALA A 463 -14.47 -24.15 -1.46
N ALA A 464 -14.46 -24.69 -2.70
CA ALA A 464 -15.58 -24.59 -3.63
C ALA A 464 -16.87 -25.27 -3.10
N ALA A 465 -16.75 -26.39 -2.41
CA ALA A 465 -17.89 -27.11 -1.85
C ALA A 465 -18.55 -26.38 -0.67
N ILE A 466 -17.74 -25.69 0.15
CA ILE A 466 -18.22 -24.99 1.36
C ILE A 466 -18.90 -23.66 1.02
N THR A 467 -18.57 -23.03 -0.10
CA THR A 467 -19.05 -21.68 -0.48
C THR A 467 -20.55 -21.61 -0.85
N ASN A 468 -21.37 -22.54 -0.37
CA ASN A 468 -22.79 -22.63 -0.74
C ASN A 468 -23.75 -21.75 0.10
N ARG A 469 -23.23 -20.83 0.92
CA ARG A 469 -24.02 -19.98 1.83
C ARG A 469 -23.68 -18.51 1.63
N PRO A 470 -24.56 -17.57 2.02
CA PRO A 470 -24.19 -16.15 2.02
C PRO A 470 -22.96 -15.96 2.91
N LEU A 471 -21.81 -15.76 2.27
CA LEU A 471 -20.52 -15.65 2.95
C LEU A 471 -20.38 -14.27 3.58
N THR A 472 -20.07 -14.22 4.87
CA THR A 472 -19.57 -13.00 5.52
C THR A 472 -18.05 -12.94 5.39
N ARG A 473 -17.44 -11.76 5.61
CA ARG A 473 -15.97 -11.62 5.58
C ARG A 473 -15.29 -12.56 6.58
N SER A 474 -15.88 -12.73 7.75
CA SER A 474 -15.42 -13.69 8.77
C SER A 474 -15.52 -15.15 8.30
N HIS A 475 -16.58 -15.51 7.57
CA HIS A 475 -16.69 -16.85 6.98
C HIS A 475 -15.62 -17.11 5.91
N LEU A 476 -15.30 -16.12 5.06
CA LEU A 476 -14.20 -16.25 4.09
C LEU A 476 -12.85 -16.47 4.77
N ALA A 477 -12.57 -15.71 5.84
CA ALA A 477 -11.34 -15.87 6.62
C ALA A 477 -11.31 -17.25 7.31
N ALA A 478 -12.40 -17.67 7.95
CA ALA A 478 -12.52 -18.98 8.59
C ALA A 478 -12.38 -20.14 7.58
N THR A 479 -12.96 -19.98 6.37
CA THR A 479 -12.80 -20.98 5.30
C THR A 479 -11.35 -21.06 4.85
N GLY A 480 -10.64 -19.93 4.73
CA GLY A 480 -9.21 -19.92 4.42
C GLY A 480 -8.36 -20.65 5.44
N LEU A 481 -8.64 -20.46 6.74
CA LEU A 481 -7.97 -21.20 7.82
C LEU A 481 -8.26 -22.69 7.74
N LEU A 482 -9.51 -23.07 7.54
CA LEU A 482 -9.92 -24.48 7.38
C LEU A 482 -9.23 -25.13 6.18
N VAL A 483 -9.18 -24.44 5.04
CA VAL A 483 -8.48 -24.88 3.83
C VAL A 483 -7.00 -25.06 4.09
N GLY A 484 -6.35 -24.10 4.76
CA GLY A 484 -4.94 -24.20 5.13
C GLY A 484 -4.65 -25.39 6.05
N PHE A 485 -5.48 -25.60 7.06
CA PHE A 485 -5.40 -26.78 7.93
C PHE A 485 -5.54 -28.09 7.14
N LEU A 486 -6.50 -28.14 6.24
CA LEU A 486 -6.72 -29.32 5.39
C LEU A 486 -5.54 -29.57 4.46
N GLN A 487 -4.99 -28.53 3.83
CA GLN A 487 -3.80 -28.65 2.98
C GLN A 487 -2.63 -29.21 3.76
N ALA A 488 -2.38 -28.69 4.97
CA ALA A 488 -1.33 -29.19 5.85
C ALA A 488 -1.57 -30.67 6.24
N ALA A 489 -2.80 -31.03 6.59
CA ALA A 489 -3.14 -32.41 6.96
C ALA A 489 -2.94 -33.38 5.79
N VAL A 490 -3.38 -32.99 4.58
CA VAL A 490 -3.19 -33.81 3.36
C VAL A 490 -1.69 -33.96 3.07
N TYR A 491 -0.90 -32.89 3.17
CA TYR A 491 0.55 -32.95 2.99
C TYR A 491 1.21 -33.91 4.00
N ILE A 492 0.89 -33.77 5.28
CA ILE A 492 1.40 -34.65 6.34
C ILE A 492 1.07 -36.12 6.02
N ALA A 493 -0.20 -36.41 5.68
CA ALA A 493 -0.64 -37.76 5.35
C ALA A 493 0.15 -38.35 4.19
N ILE A 494 0.29 -37.62 3.09
CA ILE A 494 1.05 -38.07 1.90
C ILE A 494 2.50 -38.34 2.27
N THR A 495 3.13 -37.43 3.03
CA THR A 495 4.56 -37.53 3.38
C THR A 495 4.83 -38.66 4.35
N LEU A 496 3.92 -38.95 5.28
CA LEU A 496 4.03 -40.10 6.20
C LEU A 496 3.91 -41.44 5.45
N ILE A 497 3.05 -41.50 4.42
CA ILE A 497 2.93 -42.67 3.55
C ILE A 497 4.21 -42.88 2.72
N ALA A 498 4.81 -41.80 2.23
CA ALA A 498 6.05 -41.82 1.44
C ALA A 498 7.31 -42.19 2.24
N GLY A 499 7.34 -41.96 3.55
CA GLY A 499 8.24 -42.58 4.53
C GLY A 499 9.70 -42.07 4.54
N ALA A 500 10.07 -41.01 3.81
CA ALA A 500 11.51 -40.65 3.66
C ALA A 500 11.88 -39.24 4.17
N THR A 501 10.96 -38.48 4.80
CA THR A 501 11.18 -37.08 5.12
C THR A 501 11.40 -36.84 6.63
N PRO A 502 12.40 -36.04 7.04
CA PRO A 502 12.62 -35.68 8.43
C PRO A 502 11.42 -34.99 9.07
N PRO A 503 11.04 -35.28 10.33
CA PRO A 503 9.85 -34.72 10.99
C PRO A 503 9.83 -33.18 11.05
N VAL A 504 11.00 -32.56 11.23
CA VAL A 504 11.13 -31.09 11.26
C VAL A 504 10.78 -30.48 9.90
N LEU A 505 11.18 -31.09 8.80
CA LEU A 505 10.89 -30.62 7.45
C LEU A 505 9.39 -30.79 7.14
N ILE A 506 8.78 -31.89 7.60
CA ILE A 506 7.32 -32.12 7.51
C ILE A 506 6.57 -30.97 8.20
N ALA A 507 6.96 -30.62 9.43
CA ALA A 507 6.31 -29.56 10.20
C ALA A 507 6.44 -28.19 9.53
N ILE A 508 7.63 -27.83 9.04
CA ILE A 508 7.86 -26.55 8.35
C ILE A 508 7.01 -26.45 7.07
N THR A 509 7.03 -27.49 6.25
CA THR A 509 6.29 -27.50 4.98
C THR A 509 4.78 -27.55 5.21
N ALA A 510 4.31 -28.28 6.23
CA ALA A 510 2.91 -28.26 6.64
C ALA A 510 2.44 -26.87 7.06
N LEU A 511 3.28 -26.12 7.79
CA LEU A 511 2.99 -24.73 8.14
C LEU A 511 2.93 -23.80 6.90
N GLN A 512 3.79 -24.06 5.91
CA GLN A 512 3.72 -23.32 4.63
C GLN A 512 2.39 -23.60 3.92
N TYR A 513 1.92 -24.85 3.82
CA TYR A 513 0.60 -25.19 3.27
C TYR A 513 -0.55 -24.55 4.07
N ALA A 514 -0.45 -24.56 5.41
CA ALA A 514 -1.44 -23.90 6.25
C ALA A 514 -1.53 -22.39 5.95
N SER A 515 -0.38 -21.73 5.76
CA SER A 515 -0.34 -20.32 5.37
C SER A 515 -0.88 -20.06 3.96
N GLY A 516 -0.73 -21.00 3.02
CA GLY A 516 -1.29 -20.95 1.66
C GLY A 516 -2.81 -20.79 1.64
N GLY A 517 -3.51 -21.48 2.53
CA GLY A 517 -4.96 -21.32 2.69
C GLY A 517 -5.36 -19.93 3.19
N LEU A 518 -4.60 -19.38 4.16
CA LEU A 518 -4.82 -18.03 4.66
C LEU A 518 -4.54 -16.98 3.57
N ILE A 519 -3.45 -17.12 2.83
CA ILE A 519 -3.10 -16.26 1.68
C ILE A 519 -4.23 -16.29 0.66
N SER A 520 -4.82 -17.47 0.38
CA SER A 520 -5.95 -17.59 -0.55
C SER A 520 -7.16 -16.79 -0.08
N ALA A 521 -7.48 -16.76 1.22
CA ALA A 521 -8.57 -15.96 1.76
C ALA A 521 -8.25 -14.45 1.68
N ILE A 522 -7.02 -14.04 1.96
CA ILE A 522 -6.58 -12.64 1.85
C ILE A 522 -6.69 -12.17 0.39
N VAL A 523 -6.22 -12.98 -0.56
CA VAL A 523 -6.33 -12.68 -2.00
C VAL A 523 -7.80 -12.57 -2.41
N ALA A 524 -8.66 -13.48 -1.97
CA ALA A 524 -10.08 -13.43 -2.27
C ALA A 524 -10.73 -12.16 -1.71
N LEU A 525 -10.53 -11.86 -0.43
CA LEU A 525 -11.06 -10.65 0.22
C LEU A 525 -10.59 -9.36 -0.44
N GLY A 526 -9.32 -9.32 -0.88
CA GLY A 526 -8.75 -8.17 -1.57
C GLY A 526 -9.23 -8.02 -3.02
N ALA A 527 -9.46 -9.13 -3.74
CA ALA A 527 -9.87 -9.11 -5.15
C ALA A 527 -11.37 -8.84 -5.35
N ILE A 528 -12.24 -9.33 -4.45
CA ILE A 528 -13.70 -9.21 -4.57
C ILE A 528 -14.16 -7.78 -4.84
N PRO A 529 -13.76 -6.73 -4.11
CA PRO A 529 -14.23 -5.37 -4.37
C PRO A 529 -13.91 -4.85 -5.78
N TYR A 530 -12.76 -5.21 -6.34
CA TYR A 530 -12.38 -4.82 -7.70
C TYR A 530 -13.17 -5.59 -8.75
N LEU A 531 -13.38 -6.89 -8.53
CA LEU A 531 -14.17 -7.73 -9.44
C LEU A 531 -15.65 -7.36 -9.45
N GLU A 532 -16.20 -6.85 -8.35
CA GLU A 532 -17.58 -6.32 -8.28
C GLU A 532 -17.85 -5.15 -9.22
N HIS A 533 -16.81 -4.41 -9.63
CA HIS A 533 -16.93 -3.35 -10.64
C HIS A 533 -16.95 -3.89 -12.08
N ILE A 534 -16.39 -5.06 -12.29
CA ILE A 534 -16.26 -5.69 -13.60
C ILE A 534 -17.40 -6.68 -13.86
N SER A 535 -17.79 -7.46 -12.85
CA SER A 535 -18.85 -8.48 -12.93
C SER A 535 -20.24 -7.85 -13.01
N TYR A 536 -21.18 -8.54 -13.64
CA TYR A 536 -22.60 -8.23 -13.56
C TYR A 536 -23.22 -8.73 -12.25
N ALA A 537 -22.80 -9.90 -11.77
CA ALA A 537 -23.26 -10.48 -10.51
C ALA A 537 -22.78 -9.65 -9.31
N LEU A 538 -23.62 -9.55 -8.28
CA LEU A 538 -23.35 -8.83 -7.05
C LEU A 538 -23.10 -9.80 -5.91
N THR A 539 -22.07 -9.54 -5.11
CA THR A 539 -21.83 -10.33 -3.91
C THR A 539 -22.79 -9.93 -2.79
N PRO A 540 -23.05 -10.82 -1.82
CA PRO A 540 -23.83 -10.48 -0.62
C PRO A 540 -23.26 -9.28 0.15
N PHE A 541 -21.93 -9.06 0.11
CA PHE A 541 -21.29 -7.90 0.72
C PHE A 541 -21.70 -6.59 0.05
N ARG A 542 -21.68 -6.58 -1.28
CA ARG A 542 -22.05 -5.38 -2.06
C ARG A 542 -23.54 -5.10 -1.90
N LEU A 543 -24.37 -6.12 -1.89
CA LEU A 543 -25.82 -5.97 -1.64
C LEU A 543 -26.06 -5.39 -0.24
N ALA A 544 -25.41 -5.90 0.81
CA ALA A 544 -25.53 -5.35 2.17
C ALA A 544 -25.05 -3.89 2.26
N GLU A 545 -23.97 -3.55 1.57
CA GLU A 545 -23.47 -2.17 1.50
C GLU A 545 -24.47 -1.25 0.79
N LEU A 546 -25.06 -1.71 -0.32
CA LEU A 546 -26.05 -0.95 -1.08
C LEU A 546 -27.40 -0.85 -0.36
N ALA A 547 -27.74 -1.79 0.51
CA ALA A 547 -28.96 -1.74 1.35
C ALA A 547 -28.85 -0.79 2.55
N ASN A 548 -27.65 -0.23 2.80
CA ASN A 548 -27.46 0.72 3.91
C ASN A 548 -28.21 2.04 3.61
N LEU A 549 -29.05 2.47 4.56
CA LEU A 549 -29.87 3.68 4.47
C LEU A 549 -29.07 4.99 4.41
N ASP A 550 -27.79 4.97 4.78
CA ASP A 550 -26.89 6.12 4.64
C ASP A 550 -26.42 6.36 3.21
N ARG A 551 -26.72 5.46 2.28
CA ARG A 551 -26.46 5.66 0.85
C ARG A 551 -27.24 6.86 0.31
N PRO A 552 -26.62 7.71 -0.53
CA PRO A 552 -27.20 8.98 -0.94
C PRO A 552 -28.64 8.87 -1.51
N LEU A 553 -28.90 7.86 -2.34
CA LEU A 553 -30.24 7.65 -2.94
C LEU A 553 -31.26 7.18 -1.88
N LEU A 554 -30.88 6.23 -1.00
CA LEU A 554 -31.78 5.76 0.04
C LEU A 554 -32.03 6.84 1.09
N ARG A 555 -31.03 7.63 1.43
CA ARG A 555 -31.18 8.77 2.32
C ARG A 555 -32.16 9.79 1.74
N ARG A 556 -32.08 10.06 0.44
CA ARG A 556 -33.09 10.90 -0.25
C ARG A 556 -34.49 10.30 -0.13
N LEU A 557 -34.64 9.01 -0.39
CA LEU A 557 -35.92 8.31 -0.28
C LEU A 557 -36.52 8.46 1.14
N VAL A 558 -35.68 8.31 2.17
CA VAL A 558 -36.11 8.45 3.59
C VAL A 558 -36.52 9.89 3.90
N THR A 559 -35.80 10.89 3.41
CA THR A 559 -36.01 12.30 3.79
C THR A 559 -37.02 13.04 2.92
N GLU A 560 -37.02 12.79 1.61
CA GLU A 560 -37.87 13.51 0.64
C GLU A 560 -39.22 12.82 0.41
N THR A 561 -39.27 11.47 0.62
CA THR A 561 -40.47 10.66 0.37
C THR A 561 -40.73 9.63 1.48
N PRO A 562 -41.00 10.07 2.72
CA PRO A 562 -41.14 9.15 3.86
C PRO A 562 -42.30 8.16 3.71
N GLY A 563 -43.37 8.53 3.02
CA GLY A 563 -44.48 7.63 2.72
C GLY A 563 -44.09 6.51 1.74
N THR A 564 -43.36 6.87 0.66
CA THR A 564 -42.82 5.88 -0.27
C THR A 564 -41.77 4.98 0.41
N PHE A 565 -40.97 5.54 1.33
CA PHE A 565 -39.99 4.69 2.08
C PHE A 565 -40.70 3.65 2.95
N GLN A 566 -41.77 4.04 3.67
CA GLN A 566 -42.57 3.07 4.47
C GLN A 566 -43.22 1.99 3.61
N HIS A 567 -43.80 2.38 2.46
CA HIS A 567 -44.29 1.45 1.46
C HIS A 567 -43.19 0.48 1.01
N THR A 568 -42.05 1.03 0.58
CA THR A 568 -40.88 0.25 0.12
C THR A 568 -40.41 -0.76 1.16
N LEU A 569 -40.37 -0.41 2.44
CA LEU A 569 -40.00 -1.36 3.50
C LEU A 569 -40.97 -2.51 3.63
N PHE A 570 -42.28 -2.25 3.44
CA PHE A 570 -43.26 -3.31 3.53
C PHE A 570 -43.24 -4.21 2.28
N VAL A 571 -43.10 -3.63 1.10
CA VAL A 571 -42.87 -4.39 -0.14
C VAL A 571 -41.61 -5.28 0.02
N ALA A 572 -40.51 -4.72 0.58
CA ALA A 572 -39.30 -5.48 0.82
C ALA A 572 -39.50 -6.67 1.77
N ASN A 573 -40.32 -6.52 2.82
CA ASN A 573 -40.61 -7.62 3.73
C ASN A 573 -41.44 -8.71 3.05
N LEU A 574 -42.45 -8.36 2.26
CA LEU A 574 -43.25 -9.31 1.46
C LEU A 574 -42.36 -10.04 0.45
N ALA A 575 -41.58 -9.27 -0.33
CA ALA A 575 -40.74 -9.80 -1.39
C ALA A 575 -39.62 -10.70 -0.84
N GLU A 576 -38.98 -10.32 0.27
CA GLU A 576 -37.96 -11.13 0.92
C GLU A 576 -38.53 -12.47 1.45
N ALA A 577 -39.70 -12.44 2.06
CA ALA A 577 -40.36 -13.63 2.54
C ALA A 577 -40.71 -14.58 1.37
N ALA A 578 -41.24 -14.09 0.28
CA ALA A 578 -41.51 -14.86 -0.94
C ALA A 578 -40.21 -15.39 -1.59
N ALA A 579 -39.18 -14.58 -1.68
CA ALA A 579 -37.86 -14.99 -2.21
C ALA A 579 -37.29 -16.16 -1.40
N ARG A 580 -37.41 -16.11 -0.07
CA ARG A 580 -36.96 -17.18 0.84
C ARG A 580 -37.78 -18.49 0.61
N GLU A 581 -39.09 -18.37 0.45
CA GLU A 581 -39.96 -19.52 0.17
C GLU A 581 -39.62 -20.19 -1.16
N LEU A 582 -39.30 -19.39 -2.18
CA LEU A 582 -38.99 -19.89 -3.51
C LEU A 582 -37.50 -20.22 -3.73
N GLY A 583 -36.64 -19.98 -2.73
CA GLY A 583 -35.19 -20.18 -2.87
C GLY A 583 -34.54 -19.22 -3.87
N ALA A 584 -35.13 -18.02 -4.07
CA ALA A 584 -34.54 -16.91 -4.84
C ALA A 584 -33.52 -16.11 -3.99
N ASP A 585 -32.78 -15.22 -4.60
CA ASP A 585 -31.79 -14.38 -3.89
C ASP A 585 -32.50 -13.32 -3.01
N THR A 586 -32.65 -13.67 -1.72
CA THR A 586 -33.29 -12.78 -0.73
C THR A 586 -32.59 -11.46 -0.53
N ALA A 587 -31.23 -11.44 -0.60
CA ALA A 587 -30.46 -10.23 -0.45
C ALA A 587 -30.63 -9.29 -1.65
N LEU A 588 -30.64 -9.85 -2.85
CA LEU A 588 -30.89 -9.11 -4.10
C LEU A 588 -32.30 -8.54 -4.11
N VAL A 589 -33.31 -9.37 -3.80
CA VAL A 589 -34.71 -8.95 -3.75
C VAL A 589 -34.90 -7.80 -2.76
N ARG A 590 -34.41 -7.95 -1.52
CA ARG A 590 -34.48 -6.91 -0.50
C ARG A 590 -33.81 -5.61 -0.97
N THR A 591 -32.57 -5.72 -1.46
CA THR A 591 -31.80 -4.54 -1.89
C THR A 591 -32.44 -3.89 -3.10
N GLY A 592 -32.86 -4.66 -4.12
CA GLY A 592 -33.52 -4.15 -5.32
C GLY A 592 -34.83 -3.44 -5.01
N THR A 593 -35.62 -4.02 -4.09
CA THR A 593 -36.86 -3.39 -3.62
C THR A 593 -36.62 -2.04 -2.97
N LEU A 594 -35.50 -1.84 -2.22
CA LEU A 594 -35.22 -0.53 -1.63
C LEU A 594 -35.04 0.59 -2.67
N TYR A 595 -34.70 0.25 -3.90
CA TYR A 595 -34.47 1.21 -4.99
C TYR A 595 -35.59 1.30 -6.04
N HIS A 596 -36.58 0.36 -6.04
CA HIS A 596 -37.55 0.24 -7.14
C HIS A 596 -38.30 1.56 -7.41
N ASP A 597 -38.61 2.29 -6.39
CA ASP A 597 -39.43 3.51 -6.40
C ASP A 597 -38.64 4.82 -6.19
N ILE A 598 -37.30 4.79 -6.35
CA ILE A 598 -36.45 5.95 -6.08
C ILE A 598 -36.80 7.17 -6.94
N GLY A 599 -37.41 6.96 -8.09
CA GLY A 599 -37.83 8.06 -8.99
C GLY A 599 -38.98 8.91 -8.46
N LYS A 600 -39.75 8.42 -7.48
CA LYS A 600 -40.79 9.19 -6.81
C LYS A 600 -40.23 10.40 -6.03
N THR A 601 -38.92 10.37 -5.70
CA THR A 601 -38.24 11.55 -5.10
C THR A 601 -38.15 12.75 -6.03
N LEU A 602 -38.44 12.62 -7.32
CA LEU A 602 -38.45 13.73 -8.25
C LEU A 602 -39.68 14.63 -8.12
N ARG A 603 -40.85 14.03 -7.83
CA ARG A 603 -42.13 14.70 -7.67
C ARG A 603 -42.96 14.00 -6.57
N PRO A 604 -42.54 14.12 -5.29
CA PRO A 604 -43.19 13.40 -4.20
C PRO A 604 -44.70 13.64 -4.06
N GLU A 605 -45.14 14.86 -4.31
CA GLU A 605 -46.50 15.34 -4.12
C GLU A 605 -47.52 14.65 -5.02
N TYR A 606 -47.11 14.07 -6.13
CA TYR A 606 -47.99 13.35 -7.04
C TYR A 606 -48.29 11.90 -6.61
N PHE A 607 -47.64 11.40 -5.56
CA PHE A 607 -47.84 10.05 -5.05
C PHE A 607 -48.58 10.08 -3.72
N ILE A 608 -49.74 9.40 -3.67
CA ILE A 608 -50.72 9.48 -2.59
C ILE A 608 -50.12 9.21 -1.20
N GLU A 609 -49.13 8.32 -1.13
CA GLU A 609 -48.47 7.96 0.12
C GLU A 609 -47.65 9.12 0.72
N ASN A 610 -47.32 10.18 -0.07
CA ASN A 610 -46.54 11.34 0.40
C ASN A 610 -47.40 12.61 0.53
N GLN A 611 -48.70 12.58 0.17
CA GLN A 611 -49.56 13.77 0.16
C GLN A 611 -49.97 14.26 1.55
N MET A 612 -49.87 13.42 2.59
CA MET A 612 -50.12 13.77 4.00
C MET A 612 -51.47 14.49 4.22
N GLY A 613 -52.52 14.12 3.46
CA GLY A 613 -53.85 14.75 3.55
C GLY A 613 -54.03 16.06 2.76
N GLN A 614 -53.03 16.47 1.98
CA GLN A 614 -53.13 17.60 1.07
C GLN A 614 -53.97 17.22 -0.17
N PRO A 615 -54.59 18.23 -0.85
CA PRO A 615 -55.30 17.97 -2.10
C PRO A 615 -54.43 17.26 -3.14
N ASN A 616 -55.01 16.29 -3.83
CA ASN A 616 -54.26 15.50 -4.81
C ASN A 616 -53.94 16.39 -6.05
N PRO A 617 -52.66 16.62 -6.39
CA PRO A 617 -52.26 17.41 -7.54
C PRO A 617 -52.84 16.90 -8.88
N HIS A 618 -53.12 15.60 -8.99
CA HIS A 618 -53.75 15.04 -10.18
C HIS A 618 -55.17 15.51 -10.37
N ASP A 619 -55.92 15.79 -9.30
CA ASP A 619 -57.25 16.33 -9.36
C ASP A 619 -57.24 17.81 -9.80
N LEU A 620 -56.22 18.58 -9.37
CA LEU A 620 -55.98 19.97 -9.80
C LEU A 620 -55.56 20.02 -11.27
N LEU A 621 -54.75 19.06 -11.73
CA LEU A 621 -54.30 18.95 -13.12
C LEU A 621 -55.49 18.66 -14.06
N ASN A 622 -56.40 17.88 -13.60
CA ASN A 622 -57.63 17.47 -14.34
C ASN A 622 -57.34 16.97 -15.78
N ASP A 623 -56.19 16.40 -16.02
CA ASP A 623 -55.75 15.83 -17.30
C ASP A 623 -55.19 14.41 -17.07
N PRO A 624 -55.92 13.35 -17.51
CA PRO A 624 -55.48 11.98 -17.31
C PRO A 624 -54.25 11.57 -18.14
N TRP A 625 -54.00 12.20 -19.31
CA TRP A 625 -52.81 11.93 -20.12
C TRP A 625 -51.57 12.48 -19.42
N GLU A 626 -51.62 13.73 -18.97
CA GLU A 626 -50.51 14.36 -18.25
C GLU A 626 -50.31 13.67 -16.91
N SER A 627 -51.36 13.26 -16.20
CA SER A 627 -51.26 12.47 -14.95
C SER A 627 -50.57 11.13 -15.17
N ALA A 628 -50.93 10.40 -16.24
CA ALA A 628 -50.28 9.16 -16.59
C ALA A 628 -48.80 9.34 -16.96
N ARG A 629 -48.47 10.45 -17.69
CA ARG A 629 -47.10 10.82 -18.03
C ARG A 629 -46.27 11.05 -16.77
N ILE A 630 -46.77 11.82 -15.80
CA ILE A 630 -46.10 12.12 -14.54
C ILE A 630 -45.86 10.82 -13.76
N VAL A 631 -46.87 9.96 -13.66
CA VAL A 631 -46.73 8.69 -12.97
C VAL A 631 -45.69 7.80 -13.67
N LYS A 632 -45.69 7.70 -15.01
CA LYS A 632 -44.66 6.96 -15.76
C LYS A 632 -43.24 7.53 -15.58
N GLU A 633 -43.15 8.85 -15.34
CA GLU A 633 -41.86 9.52 -15.20
C GLU A 633 -41.04 9.03 -13.97
N HIS A 634 -41.68 8.47 -12.93
CA HIS A 634 -40.90 7.91 -11.80
C HIS A 634 -40.00 6.75 -12.25
N VAL A 635 -40.44 5.95 -13.22
CA VAL A 635 -39.62 4.84 -13.74
C VAL A 635 -38.44 5.41 -14.55
N SER A 636 -38.72 6.23 -15.56
CA SER A 636 -37.67 6.80 -16.42
C SER A 636 -36.70 7.72 -15.66
N GLY A 637 -37.21 8.51 -14.73
CA GLY A 637 -36.46 9.37 -13.85
C GLY A 637 -35.65 8.57 -12.81
N GLY A 638 -36.26 7.50 -12.29
CA GLY A 638 -35.59 6.55 -11.38
C GLY A 638 -34.36 5.91 -12.01
N ILE A 639 -34.47 5.47 -13.28
CA ILE A 639 -33.33 4.92 -14.04
C ILE A 639 -32.23 5.97 -14.18
N LYS A 640 -32.57 7.22 -14.54
CA LYS A 640 -31.59 8.32 -14.65
C LYS A 640 -30.88 8.59 -13.31
N LEU A 641 -31.63 8.58 -12.21
CA LEU A 641 -31.05 8.71 -10.88
C LEU A 641 -30.13 7.53 -10.55
N ALA A 642 -30.55 6.32 -10.78
CA ALA A 642 -29.75 5.14 -10.55
C ALA A 642 -28.43 5.15 -11.36
N GLN A 643 -28.48 5.57 -12.62
CA GLN A 643 -27.29 5.76 -13.48
C GLN A 643 -26.37 6.86 -12.95
N LYS A 644 -26.96 8.01 -12.57
CA LYS A 644 -26.19 9.15 -12.01
C LYS A 644 -25.42 8.77 -10.73
N TYR A 645 -26.00 7.90 -9.91
CA TYR A 645 -25.38 7.42 -8.68
C TYR A 645 -24.66 6.07 -8.83
N HIS A 646 -24.42 5.64 -10.06
CA HIS A 646 -23.68 4.40 -10.39
C HIS A 646 -24.24 3.16 -9.70
N LEU A 647 -25.57 3.06 -9.60
CA LEU A 647 -26.20 1.83 -9.09
C LEU A 647 -25.91 0.69 -10.06
N PRO A 648 -25.56 -0.51 -9.59
CA PRO A 648 -25.32 -1.67 -10.45
C PRO A 648 -26.53 -2.00 -11.35
N GLU A 649 -26.24 -2.43 -12.59
CA GLU A 649 -27.31 -2.73 -13.59
C GLU A 649 -28.34 -3.75 -13.09
N MET A 650 -27.90 -4.74 -12.31
CA MET A 650 -28.78 -5.76 -11.72
C MET A 650 -29.82 -5.13 -10.77
N LEU A 651 -29.46 -4.04 -10.05
CA LEU A 651 -30.42 -3.32 -9.20
C LEU A 651 -31.22 -2.29 -9.98
N GLN A 652 -30.64 -1.70 -11.04
CA GLN A 652 -31.41 -0.80 -11.93
C GLN A 652 -32.59 -1.51 -12.58
N ALA A 653 -32.49 -2.82 -12.84
CA ALA A 653 -33.56 -3.61 -13.42
C ALA A 653 -34.85 -3.62 -12.59
N PHE A 654 -34.78 -3.51 -11.28
CA PHE A 654 -35.94 -3.46 -10.40
C PHE A 654 -36.82 -2.21 -10.65
N ILE A 655 -36.23 -1.10 -11.15
CA ILE A 655 -36.95 0.17 -11.38
C ILE A 655 -37.97 0.08 -12.53
N PRO A 656 -37.61 -0.40 -13.73
CA PRO A 656 -38.61 -0.55 -14.81
C PRO A 656 -39.42 -1.84 -14.67
N GLU A 657 -38.80 -2.92 -14.18
CA GLU A 657 -39.42 -4.25 -14.18
C GLU A 657 -40.52 -4.45 -13.12
N HIS A 658 -40.52 -3.64 -12.01
CA HIS A 658 -41.61 -3.74 -11.04
C HIS A 658 -42.95 -3.25 -11.59
N GLN A 659 -42.92 -2.33 -12.56
CA GLN A 659 -44.15 -1.88 -13.28
C GLN A 659 -44.37 -2.64 -14.61
N GLY A 660 -43.27 -3.18 -15.19
CA GLY A 660 -43.34 -3.89 -16.46
C GLY A 660 -44.01 -3.01 -17.58
N THR A 661 -45.01 -3.59 -18.21
CA THR A 661 -45.82 -2.92 -19.24
C THR A 661 -47.26 -2.75 -18.82
N ILE A 662 -47.52 -2.64 -17.52
CA ILE A 662 -48.90 -2.54 -16.97
C ILE A 662 -49.55 -1.20 -17.39
N THR A 663 -50.88 -1.25 -17.65
CA THR A 663 -51.68 -0.09 -17.90
C THR A 663 -52.05 0.65 -16.59
N ILE A 664 -51.90 1.97 -16.56
CA ILE A 664 -52.31 2.82 -15.45
C ILE A 664 -53.85 2.97 -15.52
N SER A 665 -54.53 1.95 -15.03
CA SER A 665 -55.96 1.73 -15.25
C SER A 665 -56.83 2.91 -14.77
N TYR A 666 -56.44 3.56 -13.67
CA TYR A 666 -57.18 4.70 -13.13
C TYR A 666 -57.30 5.86 -14.13
N PHE A 667 -56.18 6.32 -14.67
CA PHE A 667 -56.16 7.43 -15.65
C PHE A 667 -56.64 6.97 -17.03
N TYR A 668 -56.39 5.69 -17.39
CA TYR A 668 -56.97 5.12 -18.61
C TYR A 668 -58.49 5.17 -18.59
N CYS A 669 -59.16 4.71 -17.51
CA CYS A 669 -60.60 4.77 -17.36
C CYS A 669 -61.16 6.21 -17.32
N GLN A 670 -60.38 7.17 -16.76
CA GLN A 670 -60.75 8.59 -16.83
C GLN A 670 -60.68 9.15 -18.24
N ALA A 671 -59.62 8.82 -18.96
CA ALA A 671 -59.44 9.26 -20.35
C ALA A 671 -60.51 8.65 -21.27
N GLN A 672 -60.89 7.41 -21.05
CA GLN A 672 -61.96 6.71 -21.81
C GLN A 672 -63.31 7.41 -21.68
N LYS A 673 -63.56 8.05 -20.54
CA LYS A 673 -64.80 8.85 -20.35
C LYS A 673 -64.76 10.19 -21.11
N ARG A 674 -63.55 10.64 -21.58
CA ARG A 674 -63.35 11.95 -22.19
C ARG A 674 -63.12 11.91 -23.70
N SER A 675 -62.63 10.78 -24.22
CA SER A 675 -62.29 10.64 -25.63
C SER A 675 -62.64 9.26 -26.15
N ASN A 676 -63.27 9.20 -27.34
CA ASN A 676 -63.57 7.95 -28.05
C ASN A 676 -62.35 7.45 -28.88
N HIS A 677 -61.28 8.26 -29.02
CA HIS A 677 -60.05 7.88 -29.71
C HIS A 677 -58.94 7.77 -28.67
N LEU A 678 -58.84 6.65 -27.99
CA LEU A 678 -57.88 6.37 -26.92
C LEU A 678 -56.81 5.40 -27.43
N VAL A 679 -55.58 5.74 -27.21
CA VAL A 679 -54.44 4.86 -27.44
C VAL A 679 -54.00 4.29 -26.09
N GLU A 680 -54.15 2.98 -25.88
CA GLU A 680 -53.84 2.37 -24.59
C GLU A 680 -52.38 2.47 -24.25
N GLU A 681 -51.48 2.47 -25.24
CA GLU A 681 -50.01 2.61 -25.08
C GLU A 681 -49.62 3.89 -24.38
N ASP A 682 -50.41 4.98 -24.49
CA ASP A 682 -50.17 6.25 -23.80
C ASP A 682 -50.26 6.08 -22.27
N PHE A 683 -51.02 5.10 -21.81
CA PHE A 683 -51.24 4.75 -20.38
C PHE A 683 -50.46 3.52 -19.91
N ARG A 684 -49.71 2.83 -20.79
CA ARG A 684 -48.86 1.69 -20.41
C ARG A 684 -47.46 2.14 -20.04
N TYR A 685 -46.85 1.46 -19.07
CA TYR A 685 -45.41 1.60 -18.81
C TYR A 685 -44.62 1.04 -19.99
N VAL A 686 -43.43 1.59 -20.19
CA VAL A 686 -42.56 1.22 -21.35
C VAL A 686 -41.90 -0.15 -21.18
N GLY A 687 -41.85 -0.65 -19.97
CA GLY A 687 -41.20 -1.92 -19.66
C GLY A 687 -39.69 -1.81 -19.47
N PRO A 688 -38.97 -2.92 -19.53
CA PRO A 688 -39.42 -4.29 -19.86
C PRO A 688 -40.28 -4.94 -18.76
N ILE A 689 -40.96 -6.04 -19.11
CA ILE A 689 -41.55 -6.93 -18.13
C ILE A 689 -40.45 -7.61 -17.31
N PRO A 690 -40.74 -8.14 -16.10
CA PRO A 690 -39.78 -8.84 -15.25
C PRO A 690 -38.93 -9.86 -16.02
N GLN A 691 -37.61 -9.74 -15.97
CA GLN A 691 -36.66 -10.58 -16.67
C GLN A 691 -36.00 -11.61 -15.73
N SER A 692 -36.17 -11.46 -14.43
CA SER A 692 -35.69 -12.38 -13.41
C SER A 692 -36.80 -12.80 -12.43
N ARG A 693 -36.57 -13.89 -11.72
CA ARG A 693 -37.47 -14.35 -10.67
C ARG A 693 -37.61 -13.33 -9.55
N GLU A 694 -36.53 -12.68 -9.24
CA GLU A 694 -36.39 -11.64 -8.21
C GLU A 694 -37.24 -10.41 -8.53
N THR A 695 -37.19 -9.91 -9.76
CA THR A 695 -37.99 -8.74 -10.18
C THR A 695 -39.48 -9.08 -10.34
N GLY A 696 -39.78 -10.31 -10.76
CA GLY A 696 -41.15 -10.81 -10.78
C GLY A 696 -41.78 -10.89 -9.40
N ILE A 697 -41.01 -11.33 -8.40
CA ILE A 697 -41.45 -11.35 -7.00
C ILE A 697 -41.74 -9.93 -6.51
N VAL A 698 -40.91 -8.97 -6.85
CA VAL A 698 -41.11 -7.56 -6.43
C VAL A 698 -42.32 -6.94 -7.10
N MET A 699 -42.56 -7.19 -8.39
CA MET A 699 -43.78 -6.74 -9.07
C MET A 699 -45.05 -7.24 -8.34
N LEU A 700 -45.07 -8.54 -7.93
CA LEU A 700 -46.19 -9.11 -7.21
C LEU A 700 -46.34 -8.52 -5.80
N ALA A 701 -45.22 -8.36 -5.09
CA ALA A 701 -45.20 -7.80 -3.74
C ALA A 701 -45.66 -6.33 -3.72
N ASP A 702 -45.25 -5.55 -4.69
CA ASP A 702 -45.66 -4.15 -4.83
C ASP A 702 -47.16 -4.01 -5.08
N ALA A 703 -47.66 -4.74 -6.07
CA ALA A 703 -49.09 -4.77 -6.37
C ALA A 703 -49.94 -5.28 -5.19
N CYS A 704 -49.46 -6.26 -4.48
CA CYS A 704 -50.14 -6.82 -3.31
C CYS A 704 -50.08 -5.92 -2.08
N GLU A 705 -48.99 -5.20 -1.87
CA GLU A 705 -48.88 -4.21 -0.77
C GLU A 705 -49.95 -3.14 -0.91
N ALA A 706 -50.05 -2.54 -2.10
CA ALA A 706 -51.06 -1.50 -2.37
C ALA A 706 -52.48 -1.96 -2.15
N ALA A 707 -52.76 -3.21 -2.56
CA ALA A 707 -54.08 -3.85 -2.37
C ALA A 707 -54.35 -4.23 -0.90
N LEU A 708 -53.40 -4.85 -0.23
CA LEU A 708 -53.55 -5.23 1.18
C LEU A 708 -53.63 -4.05 2.13
N ARG A 709 -53.01 -2.95 1.78
CA ARG A 709 -53.08 -1.65 2.51
C ARG A 709 -54.50 -1.05 2.44
N SER A 710 -55.21 -1.27 1.37
CA SER A 710 -56.57 -0.77 1.20
C SER A 710 -57.62 -1.60 2.00
N LEU A 711 -57.23 -2.77 2.53
CA LEU A 711 -58.10 -3.61 3.32
C LEU A 711 -58.28 -3.09 4.74
N GLY A 712 -59.46 -3.01 5.24
CA GLY A 712 -59.75 -2.63 6.63
C GLY A 712 -59.34 -3.71 7.64
N THR A 713 -59.21 -3.29 8.90
CA THR A 713 -58.82 -4.18 10.03
C THR A 713 -59.71 -5.37 10.29
N GLU A 714 -60.94 -5.37 9.73
CA GLU A 714 -61.95 -6.44 9.88
C GLU A 714 -61.98 -7.41 8.70
N THR A 715 -61.03 -7.32 7.78
CA THR A 715 -61.00 -8.18 6.58
C THR A 715 -60.64 -9.61 6.94
N THR A 716 -61.45 -10.58 6.46
CA THR A 716 -61.16 -11.98 6.64
C THR A 716 -59.95 -12.44 5.82
N LEU A 717 -59.27 -13.47 6.35
CA LEU A 717 -58.14 -14.10 5.63
C LEU A 717 -58.51 -14.58 4.24
N GLU A 718 -59.68 -15.13 4.07
CA GLU A 718 -60.18 -15.61 2.78
C GLU A 718 -60.39 -14.48 1.77
N ALA A 719 -60.90 -13.34 2.22
CA ALA A 719 -61.05 -12.17 1.38
C ALA A 719 -59.69 -11.60 0.92
N ALA A 720 -58.70 -11.55 1.83
CA ALA A 720 -57.34 -11.16 1.51
C ALA A 720 -56.69 -12.14 0.51
N LYS A 721 -56.83 -13.45 0.72
CA LYS A 721 -56.33 -14.48 -0.20
C LYS A 721 -56.96 -14.36 -1.59
N LYS A 722 -58.26 -14.18 -1.64
CA LYS A 722 -58.99 -14.00 -2.92
C LYS A 722 -58.53 -12.76 -3.67
N LEU A 723 -58.22 -11.69 -2.96
CA LEU A 723 -57.67 -10.48 -3.55
C LEU A 723 -56.30 -10.69 -4.13
N LEU A 724 -55.36 -11.33 -3.39
CA LEU A 724 -54.04 -11.66 -3.87
C LEU A 724 -54.08 -12.58 -5.11
N MET A 725 -54.88 -13.64 -5.08
CA MET A 725 -55.00 -14.53 -6.22
C MET A 725 -55.56 -13.82 -7.47
N ARG A 726 -56.47 -12.86 -7.29
CA ARG A 726 -56.96 -12.03 -8.39
C ARG A 726 -55.89 -11.13 -9.00
N ILE A 727 -55.01 -10.58 -8.16
CA ILE A 727 -53.86 -9.79 -8.63
C ILE A 727 -52.89 -10.68 -9.38
N PHE A 728 -52.55 -11.84 -8.84
CA PHE A 728 -51.67 -12.80 -9.51
C PHE A 728 -52.19 -13.21 -10.88
N GLN A 729 -53.50 -13.56 -10.95
CA GLN A 729 -54.19 -13.92 -12.19
C GLN A 729 -54.09 -12.75 -13.20
N ALA A 730 -54.40 -11.56 -12.79
CA ALA A 730 -54.33 -10.40 -13.70
C ALA A 730 -52.92 -10.17 -14.26
N ARG A 731 -51.81 -10.29 -13.42
CA ARG A 731 -50.47 -10.18 -13.90
C ARG A 731 -50.04 -11.32 -14.82
N TRP A 732 -50.54 -12.51 -14.56
CA TRP A 732 -50.32 -13.69 -15.38
C TRP A 732 -50.97 -13.55 -16.76
N ASP A 733 -52.24 -13.23 -16.78
CA ASP A 733 -53.06 -13.09 -18.02
C ASP A 733 -52.55 -11.94 -18.90
N ASP A 734 -52.09 -10.83 -18.30
CA ASP A 734 -51.45 -9.73 -19.02
C ASP A 734 -50.05 -10.04 -19.51
N GLY A 735 -49.57 -11.29 -19.27
CA GLY A 735 -48.26 -11.74 -19.75
C GLY A 735 -47.06 -11.10 -19.04
N GLN A 736 -47.26 -10.41 -17.91
CA GLN A 736 -46.19 -9.69 -17.21
C GLN A 736 -45.12 -10.62 -16.63
N LEU A 737 -45.49 -11.86 -16.32
CA LEU A 737 -44.61 -12.86 -15.68
C LEU A 737 -43.98 -13.85 -16.67
N LYS A 738 -44.11 -13.63 -17.99
CA LYS A 738 -43.71 -14.56 -19.04
C LYS A 738 -42.19 -14.83 -19.04
N ASP A 739 -41.37 -13.80 -18.81
CA ASP A 739 -39.91 -13.88 -18.95
C ASP A 739 -39.17 -14.03 -17.62
N CYS A 740 -39.88 -14.01 -16.45
CA CYS A 740 -39.26 -14.02 -15.12
C CYS A 740 -39.05 -15.41 -14.51
N SER A 741 -39.39 -16.48 -15.22
CA SER A 741 -39.25 -17.85 -14.76
C SER A 741 -40.05 -18.22 -13.48
N LEU A 742 -41.09 -17.48 -13.14
CA LEU A 742 -42.07 -17.86 -12.14
C LEU A 742 -43.12 -18.81 -12.79
N SER A 743 -43.47 -19.85 -12.09
CA SER A 743 -44.57 -20.77 -12.47
C SER A 743 -45.85 -20.43 -11.70
N TRP A 744 -46.99 -20.93 -12.14
CA TRP A 744 -48.23 -20.78 -11.39
C TRP A 744 -48.15 -21.44 -10.01
N GLU A 745 -47.45 -22.58 -9.90
CA GLU A 745 -47.20 -23.26 -8.62
C GLU A 745 -46.38 -22.36 -7.65
N ASP A 746 -45.44 -21.58 -8.17
CA ASP A 746 -44.69 -20.57 -7.35
C ASP A 746 -45.64 -19.49 -6.80
N LEU A 747 -46.62 -19.05 -7.60
CA LEU A 747 -47.63 -18.09 -7.16
C LEU A 747 -48.51 -18.63 -6.04
N ASP A 748 -48.96 -19.91 -6.15
CA ASP A 748 -49.73 -20.56 -5.10
C ASP A 748 -48.93 -20.68 -3.79
N ARG A 749 -47.61 -20.83 -3.87
CA ARG A 749 -46.70 -20.85 -2.70
C ARG A 749 -46.48 -19.48 -2.09
N ILE A 750 -46.42 -18.40 -2.90
CA ILE A 750 -46.21 -17.01 -2.44
C ILE A 750 -47.47 -16.47 -1.70
N ALA A 751 -48.68 -16.80 -2.14
CA ALA A 751 -49.89 -16.22 -1.59
C ALA A 751 -50.04 -16.41 -0.05
N PRO A 752 -49.87 -17.61 0.54
CA PRO A 752 -49.93 -17.77 1.99
C PRO A 752 -48.81 -17.04 2.73
N VAL A 753 -47.61 -16.87 2.09
CA VAL A 753 -46.51 -16.13 2.68
C VAL A 753 -46.83 -14.66 2.80
N PHE A 754 -47.41 -14.06 1.74
CA PHE A 754 -47.83 -12.67 1.76
C PHE A 754 -48.90 -12.40 2.81
N ILE A 755 -49.86 -13.32 2.96
CA ILE A 755 -50.91 -13.22 3.98
C ILE A 755 -50.30 -13.27 5.37
N LYS A 756 -49.37 -14.18 5.62
CA LYS A 756 -48.68 -14.27 6.92
C LYS A 756 -47.96 -13.00 7.29
N VAL A 757 -47.15 -12.42 6.37
CA VAL A 757 -46.46 -11.16 6.60
C VAL A 757 -47.43 -10.00 6.82
N TRP A 758 -48.55 -9.99 6.08
CA TRP A 758 -49.58 -8.98 6.26
C TRP A 758 -50.27 -9.10 7.64
N GLN A 759 -50.57 -10.32 8.10
CA GLN A 759 -51.14 -10.57 9.41
C GLN A 759 -50.19 -10.13 10.55
N GLU A 760 -48.93 -10.49 10.46
CA GLU A 760 -47.88 -10.08 11.45
C GLU A 760 -47.81 -8.58 11.62
N ARG A 761 -48.08 -7.81 10.56
CA ARG A 761 -48.13 -6.35 10.62
C ARG A 761 -49.45 -5.83 11.22
N ASN A 762 -50.55 -6.52 10.95
CA ASN A 762 -51.89 -6.08 11.32
C ASN A 762 -52.37 -6.68 12.67
N HIS A 763 -51.53 -7.44 13.39
CA HIS A 763 -51.86 -7.86 14.74
C HIS A 763 -52.18 -6.62 15.57
N GLY A 764 -53.48 -6.56 15.97
CA GLY A 764 -54.07 -5.44 16.67
C GLY A 764 -53.20 -5.05 17.88
N ARG A 765 -52.75 -3.82 17.89
CA ARG A 765 -52.24 -3.23 19.13
C ARG A 765 -53.32 -3.40 20.19
N ILE A 766 -52.97 -3.98 21.34
CA ILE A 766 -53.82 -3.99 22.52
C ILE A 766 -54.26 -2.51 22.68
N LYS A 767 -55.58 -2.28 22.61
CA LYS A 767 -56.13 -0.96 22.88
C LYS A 767 -55.80 -0.63 24.31
N TYR A 768 -54.80 0.19 24.51
CA TYR A 768 -54.54 0.81 25.79
C TYR A 768 -55.77 1.74 26.06
N PRO A 769 -56.44 1.59 27.19
CA PRO A 769 -57.50 2.54 27.54
C PRO A 769 -56.91 3.98 27.54
N HIS A 770 -57.47 4.86 26.73
CA HIS A 770 -57.06 6.27 26.71
C HIS A 770 -57.19 6.87 28.08
N LEU A 771 -56.22 7.65 28.53
CA LEU A 771 -56.25 8.43 29.75
C LEU A 771 -57.50 9.37 29.79
N ALA A 772 -57.98 9.76 28.59
CA ALA A 772 -59.16 10.58 28.39
C ALA A 772 -60.46 9.85 28.85
N ASP A 773 -60.53 8.54 28.81
CA ASP A 773 -61.69 7.74 29.26
C ASP A 773 -61.73 7.63 30.81
N LYS A 774 -60.78 8.22 31.52
CA LYS A 774 -60.74 8.24 32.99
C LYS A 774 -61.35 9.51 33.65
N LEU A 775 -61.77 10.47 32.85
CA LEU A 775 -62.50 11.67 33.37
C LEU A 775 -63.98 11.55 33.05
N ASP A 776 -64.76 11.28 34.13
CA ASP A 776 -66.19 11.48 34.08
C ASP A 776 -66.53 12.94 33.74
N PRO A 777 -67.55 13.24 32.90
CA PRO A 777 -67.95 14.60 32.58
C PRO A 777 -68.24 15.47 33.81
N SER A 778 -68.41 14.91 35.01
CA SER A 778 -68.60 15.58 36.30
C SER A 778 -67.28 15.90 37.04
N GLY A 779 -66.08 15.49 36.51
CA GLY A 779 -64.75 15.84 37.10
C GLY A 779 -64.36 15.03 38.36
N SER A 780 -65.03 13.95 38.68
CA SER A 780 -64.67 13.09 39.84
C SER A 780 -63.80 11.87 39.40
N ALA A 781 -62.72 11.59 40.11
CA ALA A 781 -61.82 10.48 39.84
C ALA A 781 -62.51 9.14 40.17
N LEU A 782 -62.45 8.16 39.26
CA LEU A 782 -62.88 6.80 39.51
C LEU A 782 -62.04 6.12 40.61
N PRO A 783 -62.63 5.23 41.45
CA PRO A 783 -61.97 4.60 42.57
C PRO A 783 -60.79 3.72 42.19
N ASP A 784 -59.73 3.82 42.98
CA ASP A 784 -58.38 3.25 42.75
C ASP A 784 -58.27 1.69 42.64
N HIS A 785 -59.37 0.95 42.84
CA HIS A 785 -59.34 -0.51 42.86
C HIS A 785 -59.48 -1.20 41.47
N LEU A 786 -59.67 -0.43 40.42
CA LEU A 786 -59.75 -0.95 39.01
C LEU A 786 -58.44 -0.87 38.23
N CYS A 787 -57.42 -0.36 38.82
CA CYS A 787 -56.10 -0.10 38.15
C CYS A 787 -54.91 -0.88 38.77
N LYS A 788 -55.12 -1.98 39.51
CA LYS A 788 -53.99 -2.82 39.92
C LYS A 788 -53.69 -3.83 38.83
N PRO A 789 -52.45 -3.82 38.25
CA PRO A 789 -52.04 -4.95 37.38
C PRO A 789 -52.05 -6.22 38.20
N LYS A 790 -52.56 -7.32 37.62
CA LYS A 790 -52.36 -8.65 38.22
C LYS A 790 -50.85 -8.95 38.18
N ASP A 791 -50.29 -9.07 39.37
CA ASP A 791 -48.86 -9.22 39.64
C ASP A 791 -48.20 -10.49 39.04
N SER A 792 -48.89 -11.24 38.17
CA SER A 792 -48.37 -12.50 37.63
C SER A 792 -47.63 -12.44 36.26
N VAL A 793 -47.80 -11.39 35.49
CA VAL A 793 -47.21 -11.29 34.13
C VAL A 793 -45.87 -10.53 34.15
N THR A 794 -45.77 -9.51 34.98
CA THR A 794 -44.54 -8.73 35.05
C THR A 794 -43.37 -9.47 35.71
N ALA A 795 -43.70 -10.34 36.71
CA ALA A 795 -42.72 -11.22 37.37
C ALA A 795 -42.19 -12.34 36.41
N GLN A 796 -43.03 -12.83 35.51
CA GLN A 796 -42.61 -13.83 34.52
C GLN A 796 -41.74 -13.23 33.40
N ILE A 797 -41.99 -12.03 33.00
CA ILE A 797 -41.16 -11.33 31.97
C ILE A 797 -39.80 -10.93 32.53
N GLN A 798 -39.74 -10.44 33.78
CA GLN A 798 -38.47 -10.14 34.44
C GLN A 798 -37.61 -11.39 34.68
N THR A 799 -38.24 -12.53 35.01
CA THR A 799 -37.53 -13.81 35.22
C THR A 799 -37.03 -14.41 33.89
N ALA A 800 -37.73 -14.19 32.78
CA ALA A 800 -37.33 -14.63 31.46
C ALA A 800 -36.15 -13.78 30.94
N ILE A 801 -36.17 -12.45 31.13
CA ILE A 801 -35.10 -11.56 30.71
C ILE A 801 -33.81 -11.80 31.53
N SER A 802 -33.94 -12.06 32.83
CA SER A 802 -32.79 -12.38 33.69
C SER A 802 -32.15 -13.74 33.41
N LYS A 803 -32.90 -14.72 32.88
CA LYS A 803 -32.35 -16.00 32.45
C LYS A 803 -31.63 -15.92 31.09
N GLU A 804 -32.03 -15.03 30.23
CA GLU A 804 -31.39 -14.85 28.91
C GLU A 804 -30.10 -14.04 28.95
N ILE A 805 -29.94 -13.17 29.98
CA ILE A 805 -28.71 -12.41 30.23
C ILE A 805 -27.65 -13.26 30.97
N ALA A 806 -28.04 -14.32 31.66
CA ALA A 806 -27.11 -15.24 32.33
C ALA A 806 -26.57 -16.38 31.43
N LEU A 807 -27.00 -16.45 30.17
CA LEU A 807 -26.60 -17.47 29.20
C LEU A 807 -25.88 -16.86 27.96
N LYS A 808 -25.52 -15.59 28.03
CA LYS A 808 -24.54 -14.93 27.13
C LYS A 808 -23.36 -14.41 27.95
#